data_a58d7d935e6ab43f024f8ce1df993a0f
#
_entry.id   a58d7d935e6ab43f024f8ce1df993a0f
#
_cell.length_a   1.000
_cell.length_b   1.000
_cell.length_c   1.000
_cell.angle_alpha   90.00
_cell.angle_beta   90.00
_cell.angle_gamma   90.00
#
_symmetry.space_group_name_H-M   'P 1'
#
loop_
_entity.id
_entity.type
_entity.pdbx_description
1 polymer ?
#
loop_
_entity_poly.entity_id
_entity_poly.type
_entity_poly.pdbx_seq_one_letter_code
_entity_poly.pdbx_strand_id
1 'polypeptide(L)'
;MLSGTDKHGFAVLRSSPLPELEAVMHYMRHERTGLELVWIERAEANRTFGIAFPTLPEDDTGVFHILEHSVLCGSELYRVKEPFVELMKTSMNTFLNAMTFPDKTYYPISSRNSKDFINLMRVYLDAVFRPLIYEKSEIFRQEGWHYELAEDGTLSRKGVVYNEMRGAFADADELEEDAIMRALYPDTPYRFVSGGDPEHIPELTYERFLDFHRRFYSPSNAYVYLDGDVDIDEVLGILDGEYLSGFAAGERIPVPELQRPVRAGEQRVVYELPAEEDPRERYRLAWGRVAGEITDRVRMTAMQLLCNVLCGNNQSVLTREMLAAGLGEAVSMMLWDGCAQPFIKLEVRNISEDKLARAGEKLRAVLGGLAENGLDRRELEAAMANLEFQMRERDFGYYPQGLGISFGVLDSWLHGGEPEALVEVGTLFDTLRARMEEGYFEELIRSVLLENPHACEVVMVPSHTAGEERRERDAKELERLAASWSEAERGRVRSQQAALDAWQGSSDSPEALAALPRLELSDISPEPEEYPTRADELGGVTLLRHELPASGISYVSLYFDITGLGGEETAAVSFLSELLGKVDTAEHPAQELSRLTQLHCGNMSFSVDVYDNSADSYRAKLTARVSALESGIGEALGLLAEVLRSSRLDSEKEVTDILRQKRTGMMQQLMNNGHVSAIGRAGSQLAAGPAANEWANGYDYYCWLKRQNAAPDFAALSGELAALAKRVIGRRGLTVSVTGMPCPAVDEAVAALLAALPEGESVSGPGIAARGVRREGIEIPSDVGYAAMGALGGEFDGRWQLAGRVVSLEYLWNAVRVQGGAYGTGMVTRVNGFDGCYSYRDPSAAKTLGIYEKVPEFLRAFAASGADIAGLITGAISAGEPLLTARAKGEEADDLYFRGITHEMRRERRAQMLAGTNADLAAVAEELESIFARPGVCVLAPRAELGRCALDEISTL
;
A
#
# COMPACT_ATOMS: atom_id res chain seq x y z
N MET A 1 23.06 -26.16 -13.04
CA MET A 1 24.39 -26.67 -12.64
C MET A 1 25.48 -25.72 -13.10
N LEU A 2 25.81 -24.70 -12.30
CA LEU A 2 26.72 -23.61 -12.69
C LEU A 2 27.91 -23.46 -11.74
N SER A 3 28.00 -24.21 -10.65
CA SER A 3 29.08 -24.06 -9.65
C SER A 3 30.46 -24.21 -10.30
N GLY A 4 31.29 -23.19 -10.16
CA GLY A 4 32.64 -23.16 -10.70
C GLY A 4 32.78 -22.78 -12.18
N THR A 5 31.72 -22.35 -12.85
CA THR A 5 31.77 -21.82 -14.22
C THR A 5 31.88 -20.29 -14.17
N ASP A 6 32.89 -19.72 -14.78
CA ASP A 6 33.02 -18.28 -15.02
C ASP A 6 32.13 -17.92 -16.23
N LYS A 7 31.16 -17.02 -15.99
CA LYS A 7 30.32 -16.44 -17.04
C LYS A 7 30.43 -14.92 -16.98
N HIS A 8 30.91 -14.30 -18.03
CA HIS A 8 31.01 -12.82 -18.10
C HIS A 8 31.68 -12.20 -16.87
N GLY A 9 32.77 -12.80 -16.37
CA GLY A 9 33.47 -12.31 -15.17
C GLY A 9 32.77 -12.57 -13.83
N PHE A 10 31.68 -13.35 -13.83
CA PHE A 10 31.00 -13.80 -12.62
C PHE A 10 31.34 -15.23 -12.26
N ALA A 11 31.89 -15.44 -11.09
CA ALA A 11 32.09 -16.75 -10.50
C ALA A 11 30.82 -17.19 -9.74
N VAL A 12 30.33 -18.38 -10.05
CA VAL A 12 29.24 -19.02 -9.29
C VAL A 12 29.80 -19.61 -8.00
N LEU A 13 29.51 -18.99 -6.86
CA LEU A 13 30.04 -19.40 -5.57
C LEU A 13 29.26 -20.59 -5.01
N ARG A 14 27.93 -20.59 -5.18
CA ARG A 14 27.04 -21.63 -4.67
C ARG A 14 25.76 -21.72 -5.50
N SER A 15 25.18 -22.92 -5.54
CA SER A 15 23.82 -23.17 -6.04
C SER A 15 23.08 -24.00 -5.01
N SER A 16 21.97 -23.48 -4.49
CA SER A 16 21.14 -24.11 -3.44
C SER A 16 19.75 -24.40 -4.00
N PRO A 17 19.22 -25.64 -3.85
CA PRO A 17 17.85 -25.92 -4.23
C PRO A 17 16.88 -25.22 -3.27
N LEU A 18 15.76 -24.70 -3.82
CA LEU A 18 14.64 -24.13 -3.08
C LEU A 18 13.37 -24.92 -3.44
N PRO A 19 13.14 -26.07 -2.81
CA PRO A 19 12.07 -26.99 -3.19
C PRO A 19 10.67 -26.39 -3.01
N GLU A 20 10.43 -25.54 -2.02
CA GLU A 20 9.12 -24.89 -1.82
C GLU A 20 8.77 -23.86 -2.90
N LEU A 21 9.75 -23.38 -3.66
CA LEU A 21 9.60 -22.50 -4.81
C LEU A 21 9.73 -23.22 -6.15
N GLU A 22 10.02 -24.51 -6.13
CA GLU A 22 10.42 -25.29 -7.32
C GLU A 22 11.58 -24.59 -8.08
N ALA A 23 12.54 -24.05 -7.34
CA ALA A 23 13.58 -23.16 -7.82
C ALA A 23 14.99 -23.61 -7.43
N VAL A 24 15.98 -22.95 -8.04
CA VAL A 24 17.39 -23.04 -7.62
C VAL A 24 17.91 -21.62 -7.42
N MET A 25 18.48 -21.33 -6.26
CA MET A 25 19.18 -20.06 -6.00
C MET A 25 20.64 -20.20 -6.40
N HIS A 26 21.11 -19.28 -7.23
CA HIS A 26 22.51 -19.14 -7.61
C HIS A 26 23.11 -17.90 -6.97
N TYR A 27 24.16 -18.08 -6.17
CA TYR A 27 24.91 -16.99 -5.58
C TYR A 27 26.21 -16.81 -6.38
N MET A 28 26.41 -15.60 -6.89
CA MET A 28 27.49 -15.25 -7.82
C MET A 28 28.22 -13.99 -7.33
N ARG A 29 29.47 -13.85 -7.76
CA ARG A 29 30.27 -12.65 -7.51
C ARG A 29 31.07 -12.27 -8.74
N HIS A 30 31.03 -10.98 -9.10
CA HIS A 30 31.87 -10.45 -10.16
C HIS A 30 33.30 -10.31 -9.68
N GLU A 31 34.22 -11.02 -10.33
CA GLU A 31 35.60 -11.17 -9.83
C GLU A 31 36.39 -9.87 -9.76
N ARG A 32 36.17 -8.97 -10.74
CA ARG A 32 36.94 -7.72 -10.83
C ARG A 32 36.43 -6.63 -9.86
N THR A 33 35.13 -6.46 -9.72
CA THR A 33 34.53 -5.36 -8.94
C THR A 33 34.07 -5.78 -7.56
N GLY A 34 33.83 -7.07 -7.34
CA GLY A 34 33.28 -7.60 -6.10
C GLY A 34 31.78 -7.45 -5.97
N LEU A 35 31.05 -7.00 -7.01
CA LEU A 35 29.59 -6.98 -7.02
C LEU A 35 29.06 -8.38 -6.74
N GLU A 36 28.09 -8.50 -5.85
CA GLU A 36 27.44 -9.76 -5.52
C GLU A 36 26.06 -9.84 -6.18
N LEU A 37 25.69 -11.05 -6.61
CA LEU A 37 24.43 -11.31 -7.30
C LEU A 37 23.80 -12.60 -6.82
N VAL A 38 22.50 -12.56 -6.54
CA VAL A 38 21.65 -13.72 -6.28
C VAL A 38 20.60 -13.81 -7.38
N TRP A 39 20.47 -15.00 -7.98
CA TRP A 39 19.42 -15.32 -8.93
C TRP A 39 18.61 -16.52 -8.47
N ILE A 40 17.31 -16.36 -8.32
CA ILE A 40 16.35 -17.44 -8.09
C ILE A 40 15.82 -17.90 -9.45
N GLU A 41 16.41 -18.99 -9.97
CA GLU A 41 16.02 -19.61 -11.23
C GLU A 41 14.74 -20.41 -11.02
N ARG A 42 13.62 -19.95 -11.61
CA ARG A 42 12.31 -20.62 -11.58
C ARG A 42 11.46 -20.25 -12.80
N ALA A 43 10.43 -21.07 -13.06
CA ALA A 43 9.51 -20.87 -14.19
C ALA A 43 8.45 -19.77 -13.87
N GLU A 44 8.90 -18.58 -13.46
CA GLU A 44 8.07 -17.41 -13.21
C GLU A 44 8.23 -16.40 -14.34
N ALA A 45 7.13 -16.11 -15.04
CA ALA A 45 7.15 -15.20 -16.18
C ALA A 45 7.30 -13.74 -15.77
N ASN A 46 6.86 -13.37 -14.54
CA ASN A 46 7.06 -12.03 -14.01
C ASN A 46 8.46 -11.91 -13.41
N ARG A 47 9.40 -11.49 -14.21
CA ARG A 47 10.81 -11.35 -13.84
C ARG A 47 11.00 -10.15 -12.93
N THR A 48 11.81 -10.33 -11.89
CA THR A 48 12.21 -9.24 -10.99
C THR A 48 13.71 -9.03 -11.05
N PHE A 49 14.13 -7.80 -11.22
CA PHE A 49 15.50 -7.32 -11.00
C PHE A 49 15.47 -6.30 -9.88
N GLY A 50 16.50 -6.28 -9.06
CA GLY A 50 16.73 -5.22 -8.11
C GLY A 50 18.20 -5.05 -7.82
N ILE A 51 18.61 -3.79 -7.60
CA ILE A 51 19.97 -3.46 -7.13
C ILE A 51 19.85 -2.69 -5.82
N ALA A 52 20.50 -3.21 -4.78
CA ALA A 52 20.53 -2.61 -3.44
C ALA A 52 21.96 -2.15 -3.11
N PHE A 53 22.03 -1.03 -2.38
CA PHE A 53 23.27 -0.53 -1.80
C PHE A 53 23.06 -0.39 -0.29
N PRO A 54 23.94 -0.92 0.58
CA PRO A 54 24.02 -0.52 1.97
C PRO A 54 24.28 0.98 2.06
N THR A 55 23.34 1.72 2.64
CA THR A 55 23.36 3.19 2.74
C THR A 55 23.11 3.59 4.18
N LEU A 56 24.18 3.53 4.97
CA LEU A 56 24.14 3.83 6.40
C LEU A 56 24.22 5.35 6.61
N PRO A 57 23.18 6.01 7.16
CA PRO A 57 23.18 7.45 7.38
C PRO A 57 24.25 7.86 8.41
N GLU A 58 24.88 9.02 8.19
CA GLU A 58 25.87 9.62 9.07
C GLU A 58 25.30 10.82 9.84
N ASP A 59 24.12 11.30 9.44
CA ASP A 59 23.35 12.38 10.06
C ASP A 59 21.88 12.37 9.60
N ASP A 60 21.10 13.34 10.06
CA ASP A 60 19.66 13.48 9.79
C ASP A 60 19.33 14.25 8.48
N THR A 61 20.30 14.46 7.58
CA THR A 61 20.08 15.23 6.34
C THR A 61 19.28 14.50 5.27
N GLY A 62 19.02 13.19 5.44
CA GLY A 62 18.29 12.38 4.46
C GLY A 62 19.01 12.23 3.13
N VAL A 63 20.33 12.30 3.12
CA VAL A 63 21.15 12.29 1.90
C VAL A 63 20.85 11.10 1.00
N PHE A 64 20.55 9.92 1.55
CA PHE A 64 20.27 8.72 0.76
C PHE A 64 18.86 8.74 0.14
N HIS A 65 17.88 9.33 0.81
CA HIS A 65 16.55 9.56 0.25
C HIS A 65 16.60 10.58 -0.90
N ILE A 66 17.36 11.67 -0.70
CA ILE A 66 17.59 12.66 -1.77
C ILE A 66 18.37 12.05 -2.94
N LEU A 67 19.34 11.13 -2.68
CA LEU A 67 20.04 10.38 -3.73
C LEU A 67 19.10 9.42 -4.46
N GLU A 68 18.23 8.71 -3.74
CA GLU A 68 17.24 7.81 -4.32
C GLU A 68 16.43 8.52 -5.41
N HIS A 69 15.82 9.66 -5.09
CA HIS A 69 15.08 10.49 -6.04
C HIS A 69 15.98 11.01 -7.17
N SER A 70 17.13 11.58 -6.80
CA SER A 70 18.00 12.33 -7.73
C SER A 70 18.65 11.48 -8.81
N VAL A 71 19.06 10.23 -8.51
CA VAL A 71 19.69 9.37 -9.52
C VAL A 71 18.71 8.97 -10.62
N LEU A 72 17.40 8.95 -10.33
CA LEU A 72 16.34 8.70 -11.30
C LEU A 72 15.96 9.92 -12.15
N CYS A 73 16.62 11.08 -11.96
CA CYS A 73 16.41 12.29 -12.73
C CYS A 73 17.38 12.44 -13.91
N GLY A 74 17.59 11.32 -14.64
CA GLY A 74 18.44 11.23 -15.82
C GLY A 74 19.85 10.72 -15.56
N SER A 75 20.43 10.13 -16.60
CA SER A 75 21.73 9.46 -16.57
C SER A 75 22.55 9.75 -17.84
N GLU A 76 23.76 9.18 -17.91
CA GLU A 76 24.70 9.42 -19.02
C GLU A 76 24.11 9.04 -20.38
N LEU A 77 23.46 7.85 -20.45
CA LEU A 77 22.82 7.36 -21.68
C LEU A 77 21.41 7.90 -21.86
N TYR A 78 20.68 8.10 -20.76
CA TYR A 78 19.27 8.48 -20.78
C TYR A 78 19.10 9.89 -20.19
N ARG A 79 19.35 10.90 -21.00
CA ARG A 79 19.44 12.33 -20.58
C ARG A 79 18.08 13.03 -20.50
N VAL A 80 17.06 12.29 -20.09
CA VAL A 80 15.67 12.76 -19.86
C VAL A 80 15.54 13.22 -18.42
N LYS A 81 14.79 14.29 -18.16
CA LYS A 81 14.62 14.82 -16.79
C LYS A 81 13.88 13.88 -15.84
N GLU A 82 12.86 13.20 -16.35
CA GLU A 82 12.03 12.29 -15.60
C GLU A 82 11.89 10.93 -16.30
N PRO A 83 12.98 10.14 -16.42
CA PRO A 83 12.92 8.81 -17.09
C PRO A 83 11.87 7.90 -16.48
N PHE A 84 11.65 7.99 -15.16
CA PHE A 84 10.64 7.22 -14.45
C PHE A 84 9.22 7.46 -15.00
N VAL A 85 8.84 8.72 -15.22
CA VAL A 85 7.54 9.08 -15.80
C VAL A 85 7.41 8.60 -17.23
N GLU A 86 8.48 8.74 -18.03
CA GLU A 86 8.50 8.24 -19.41
C GLU A 86 8.39 6.70 -19.47
N LEU A 87 9.05 5.99 -18.56
CA LEU A 87 8.91 4.53 -18.45
C LEU A 87 7.49 4.12 -18.06
N MET A 88 6.84 4.84 -17.14
CA MET A 88 5.43 4.58 -16.81
C MET A 88 4.50 4.74 -18.02
N LYS A 89 4.85 5.59 -18.99
CA LYS A 89 4.08 5.76 -20.23
C LYS A 89 4.33 4.64 -21.24
N THR A 90 5.54 4.08 -21.29
CA THR A 90 6.05 3.31 -22.44
C THR A 90 6.38 1.85 -22.12
N SER A 91 6.18 1.41 -20.88
CA SER A 91 6.55 0.09 -20.35
C SER A 91 5.34 -0.77 -19.99
N MET A 92 5.53 -2.08 -20.00
CA MET A 92 4.61 -3.11 -19.47
C MET A 92 5.03 -3.59 -18.07
N ASN A 93 5.65 -2.69 -17.29
CA ASN A 93 6.08 -3.02 -15.94
C ASN A 93 4.91 -3.52 -15.07
N THR A 94 5.22 -4.47 -14.20
CA THR A 94 4.33 -4.89 -13.12
C THR A 94 4.74 -4.27 -11.79
N PHE A 95 5.97 -3.75 -11.73
CA PHE A 95 6.47 -2.94 -10.63
C PHE A 95 7.61 -2.04 -11.11
N LEU A 96 7.60 -0.79 -10.68
CA LEU A 96 8.62 0.21 -10.97
C LEU A 96 8.66 1.21 -9.81
N ASN A 97 9.71 1.19 -9.00
CA ASN A 97 9.88 2.11 -7.87
C ASN A 97 11.35 2.16 -7.41
N ALA A 98 11.64 3.01 -6.43
CA ALA A 98 12.84 2.98 -5.61
C ALA A 98 12.44 3.11 -4.13
N MET A 99 13.29 2.69 -3.21
CA MET A 99 12.97 2.60 -1.79
C MET A 99 14.20 2.88 -0.93
N THR A 100 14.10 3.84 -0.01
CA THR A 100 15.10 4.08 1.03
C THR A 100 14.64 3.48 2.35
N PHE A 101 15.44 2.57 2.88
CA PHE A 101 15.29 1.94 4.19
C PHE A 101 16.29 2.54 5.19
N PRO A 102 16.22 2.20 6.47
CA PRO A 102 17.18 2.71 7.46
C PRO A 102 18.65 2.40 7.19
N ASP A 103 18.95 1.36 6.42
CA ASP A 103 20.31 0.87 6.18
C ASP A 103 20.63 0.50 4.72
N LYS A 104 19.66 0.61 3.83
CA LYS A 104 19.81 0.30 2.41
C LYS A 104 18.95 1.19 1.53
N THR A 105 19.40 1.43 0.30
CA THR A 105 18.56 1.98 -0.77
C THR A 105 18.44 0.93 -1.87
N TYR A 106 17.21 0.64 -2.30
CA TYR A 106 16.87 -0.46 -3.20
C TYR A 106 16.12 0.05 -4.43
N TYR A 107 16.52 -0.41 -5.60
CA TYR A 107 16.00 -0.03 -6.90
C TYR A 107 15.42 -1.27 -7.62
N PRO A 108 14.18 -1.67 -7.33
CA PRO A 108 13.56 -2.84 -7.94
C PRO A 108 12.71 -2.50 -9.15
N ILE A 109 12.69 -3.42 -10.12
CA ILE A 109 11.73 -3.44 -11.24
C ILE A 109 11.18 -4.86 -11.44
N SER A 110 9.98 -4.95 -12.00
CA SER A 110 9.44 -6.23 -12.47
C SER A 110 8.68 -6.08 -13.78
N SER A 111 8.76 -7.08 -14.65
CA SER A 111 7.97 -7.13 -15.89
C SER A 111 7.75 -8.57 -16.39
N ARG A 112 6.55 -8.83 -16.93
CA ARG A 112 6.22 -10.08 -17.63
C ARG A 112 6.83 -10.15 -19.04
N ASN A 113 7.10 -9.00 -19.63
CA ASN A 113 7.70 -8.89 -20.95
C ASN A 113 9.24 -8.92 -20.83
N SER A 114 9.91 -9.89 -21.46
CA SER A 114 11.37 -10.05 -21.33
C SER A 114 12.17 -8.88 -21.92
N LYS A 115 11.71 -8.29 -23.02
CA LYS A 115 12.36 -7.12 -23.64
C LYS A 115 12.23 -5.89 -22.74
N ASP A 116 11.04 -5.69 -22.16
CA ASP A 116 10.78 -4.61 -21.21
C ASP A 116 11.63 -4.76 -19.93
N PHE A 117 11.72 -5.98 -19.39
CA PHE A 117 12.58 -6.29 -18.25
C PHE A 117 14.04 -5.85 -18.48
N ILE A 118 14.61 -6.20 -19.62
CA ILE A 118 15.98 -5.78 -19.99
C ILE A 118 16.08 -4.26 -20.18
N ASN A 119 15.07 -3.64 -20.78
CA ASN A 119 15.02 -2.20 -20.98
C ASN A 119 15.03 -1.46 -19.64
N LEU A 120 14.15 -1.86 -18.72
CA LEU A 120 14.04 -1.27 -17.38
C LEU A 120 15.34 -1.47 -16.57
N MET A 121 15.91 -2.67 -16.62
CA MET A 121 17.18 -2.98 -15.96
C MET A 121 18.30 -2.05 -16.43
N ARG A 122 18.43 -1.83 -17.76
CA ARG A 122 19.44 -0.92 -18.32
C ARG A 122 19.27 0.51 -17.84
N VAL A 123 18.03 1.02 -17.82
CA VAL A 123 17.77 2.40 -17.35
C VAL A 123 18.15 2.55 -15.88
N TYR A 124 17.80 1.57 -15.04
CA TYR A 124 18.11 1.60 -13.60
C TYR A 124 19.61 1.46 -13.32
N LEU A 125 20.31 0.58 -14.04
CA LEU A 125 21.76 0.45 -13.91
C LEU A 125 22.50 1.73 -14.33
N ASP A 126 22.06 2.38 -15.41
CA ASP A 126 22.67 3.65 -15.84
C ASP A 126 22.37 4.78 -14.83
N ALA A 127 21.15 4.82 -14.31
CA ALA A 127 20.73 5.77 -13.29
C ALA A 127 21.59 5.68 -12.00
N VAL A 128 21.78 4.49 -11.45
CA VAL A 128 22.51 4.33 -10.18
C VAL A 128 24.03 4.49 -10.34
N PHE A 129 24.61 4.10 -11.48
CA PHE A 129 26.07 4.16 -11.68
C PHE A 129 26.56 5.41 -12.40
N ARG A 130 25.73 6.05 -13.22
CA ARG A 130 26.10 7.19 -14.06
C ARG A 130 25.05 8.30 -14.09
N PRO A 131 24.53 8.76 -12.91
CA PRO A 131 23.48 9.78 -12.87
C PRO A 131 23.98 11.14 -13.32
N LEU A 132 23.07 11.97 -13.86
CA LEU A 132 23.35 13.35 -14.26
C LEU A 132 23.60 14.31 -13.09
N ILE A 133 23.48 13.86 -11.86
CA ILE A 133 23.68 14.69 -10.64
C ILE A 133 25.04 15.41 -10.62
N TYR A 134 26.07 14.89 -11.30
CA TYR A 134 27.40 15.51 -11.39
C TYR A 134 27.45 16.66 -12.37
N GLU A 135 26.54 16.72 -13.32
CA GLU A 135 26.47 17.76 -14.35
C GLU A 135 25.40 18.82 -14.06
N LYS A 136 24.34 18.43 -13.31
CA LYS A 136 23.11 19.21 -13.12
C LYS A 136 22.80 19.38 -11.62
N SER A 137 23.30 20.45 -11.04
CA SER A 137 23.00 20.79 -9.64
C SER A 137 21.52 21.15 -9.39
N GLU A 138 20.78 21.43 -10.47
CA GLU A 138 19.34 21.67 -10.44
C GLU A 138 18.56 20.45 -9.96
N ILE A 139 19.04 19.23 -10.26
CA ILE A 139 18.45 17.96 -9.78
C ILE A 139 18.45 17.93 -8.24
N PHE A 140 19.60 18.21 -7.62
CA PHE A 140 19.70 18.27 -6.16
C PHE A 140 18.76 19.33 -5.56
N ARG A 141 18.61 20.52 -6.21
CA ARG A 141 17.73 21.56 -5.71
C ARG A 141 16.25 21.20 -5.89
N GLN A 142 15.91 20.50 -6.95
CA GLN A 142 14.54 20.03 -7.19
C GLN A 142 14.15 18.93 -6.21
N GLU A 143 14.92 17.87 -6.15
CA GLU A 143 14.59 16.68 -5.37
C GLU A 143 14.90 16.86 -3.89
N GLY A 144 16.03 17.44 -3.53
CA GLY A 144 16.44 17.65 -2.15
C GLY A 144 15.79 18.85 -1.52
N TRP A 145 16.50 20.01 -1.61
CA TRP A 145 16.01 21.26 -1.04
C TRP A 145 16.65 22.48 -1.67
N HIS A 146 15.97 23.63 -1.59
CA HIS A 146 16.49 24.94 -2.00
C HIS A 146 15.77 26.07 -1.28
N TYR A 147 16.40 27.26 -1.29
CA TYR A 147 15.73 28.51 -0.89
C TYR A 147 14.97 29.10 -2.05
N GLU A 148 13.74 29.55 -1.78
CA GLU A 148 12.94 30.37 -2.68
C GLU A 148 12.75 31.77 -2.05
N LEU A 149 13.10 32.82 -2.80
CA LEU A 149 12.98 34.21 -2.39
C LEU A 149 11.89 34.90 -3.19
N ALA A 150 10.75 35.18 -2.57
CA ALA A 150 9.63 35.88 -3.19
C ALA A 150 9.98 37.36 -3.54
N GLU A 151 9.18 38.00 -4.39
CA GLU A 151 9.36 39.40 -4.80
C GLU A 151 9.31 40.36 -3.61
N ASP A 152 8.49 40.07 -2.61
CA ASP A 152 8.38 40.88 -1.37
C ASP A 152 9.53 40.66 -0.38
N GLY A 153 10.46 39.75 -0.69
CA GLY A 153 11.61 39.40 0.13
C GLY A 153 11.36 38.28 1.16
N THR A 154 10.19 37.68 1.15
CA THR A 154 9.88 36.49 1.98
C THR A 154 10.72 35.31 1.51
N LEU A 155 11.40 34.64 2.48
CA LEU A 155 12.22 33.46 2.24
C LEU A 155 11.46 32.21 2.64
N SER A 156 11.53 31.19 1.80
CA SER A 156 11.00 29.85 2.09
C SER A 156 11.99 28.76 1.70
N ARG A 157 11.78 27.55 2.23
CA ARG A 157 12.50 26.33 1.85
C ARG A 157 11.56 25.45 1.05
N LYS A 158 12.05 24.87 -0.04
CA LYS A 158 11.30 23.96 -0.90
C LYS A 158 12.20 22.79 -1.36
N GLY A 159 11.60 21.77 -1.92
CA GLY A 159 12.22 20.56 -2.47
C GLY A 159 11.26 19.39 -2.36
N VAL A 160 11.37 18.41 -3.22
CA VAL A 160 10.46 17.25 -3.22
C VAL A 160 10.59 16.49 -1.91
N VAL A 161 11.76 15.99 -1.59
CA VAL A 161 12.03 15.23 -0.33
C VAL A 161 11.81 16.11 0.90
N TYR A 162 12.23 17.39 0.86
CA TYR A 162 11.99 18.32 1.98
C TYR A 162 10.50 18.47 2.30
N ASN A 163 9.66 18.64 1.26
CA ASN A 163 8.21 18.78 1.45
C ASN A 163 7.56 17.47 1.90
N GLU A 164 8.01 16.33 1.36
CA GLU A 164 7.55 14.99 1.72
C GLU A 164 7.81 14.73 3.21
N MET A 165 9.04 14.95 3.66
CA MET A 165 9.42 14.72 5.06
C MET A 165 8.75 15.69 6.03
N ARG A 166 8.46 16.93 5.60
CA ARG A 166 7.61 17.83 6.39
C ARG A 166 6.19 17.27 6.58
N GLY A 167 5.67 16.59 5.57
CA GLY A 167 4.40 15.88 5.68
C GLY A 167 4.48 14.66 6.61
N ALA A 168 5.52 13.84 6.48
CA ALA A 168 5.76 12.67 7.33
C ALA A 168 5.89 13.06 8.82
N PHE A 169 6.67 14.09 9.13
CA PHE A 169 6.86 14.58 10.51
C PHE A 169 5.66 15.36 11.08
N ALA A 170 4.57 15.47 10.35
CA ALA A 170 3.26 15.86 10.90
C ALA A 170 2.48 14.66 11.45
N ASP A 171 2.85 13.42 11.08
CA ASP A 171 2.24 12.19 11.57
C ASP A 171 2.77 11.82 12.95
N ALA A 172 1.86 11.50 13.87
CA ALA A 172 2.22 11.10 15.24
C ALA A 172 2.93 9.74 15.28
N ASP A 173 2.62 8.82 14.35
CA ASP A 173 3.23 7.49 14.30
C ASP A 173 4.70 7.59 13.85
N GLU A 174 5.03 8.48 12.93
CA GLU A 174 6.41 8.77 12.49
C GLU A 174 7.25 9.38 13.63
N LEU A 175 6.68 10.37 14.33
CA LEU A 175 7.37 10.99 15.49
C LEU A 175 7.61 9.99 16.64
N GLU A 176 6.66 9.05 16.84
CA GLU A 176 6.81 7.99 17.85
C GLU A 176 7.93 7.02 17.46
N GLU A 177 7.97 6.61 16.19
CA GLU A 177 8.98 5.68 15.69
C GLU A 177 10.38 6.29 15.71
N ASP A 178 10.55 7.54 15.27
CA ASP A 178 11.83 8.26 15.39
C ASP A 178 12.31 8.34 16.84
N ALA A 179 11.42 8.65 17.78
CA ALA A 179 11.79 8.72 19.19
C ALA A 179 12.23 7.34 19.74
N ILE A 180 11.59 6.25 19.33
CA ILE A 180 11.97 4.89 19.70
C ILE A 180 13.34 4.55 19.10
N MET A 181 13.56 4.82 17.81
CA MET A 181 14.82 4.54 17.12
C MET A 181 16.00 5.29 17.76
N ARG A 182 15.87 6.60 17.99
CA ARG A 182 16.89 7.40 18.65
C ARG A 182 17.21 6.91 20.08
N ALA A 183 16.19 6.46 20.81
CA ALA A 183 16.35 5.97 22.16
C ALA A 183 17.01 4.57 22.22
N LEU A 184 16.70 3.69 21.26
CA LEU A 184 17.24 2.33 21.22
C LEU A 184 18.63 2.25 20.58
N TYR A 185 18.95 3.11 19.59
CA TYR A 185 20.17 2.98 18.80
C TYR A 185 21.09 4.21 18.83
N PRO A 186 21.39 4.81 20.01
CA PRO A 186 22.09 6.11 20.10
C PRO A 186 23.51 6.13 19.53
N ASP A 187 24.18 4.97 19.39
CA ASP A 187 25.58 4.87 19.00
C ASP A 187 25.76 4.29 17.57
N THR A 188 24.66 3.99 16.86
CA THR A 188 24.69 3.37 15.52
C THR A 188 24.01 4.27 14.48
N PRO A 189 24.17 4.01 13.16
CA PRO A 189 23.47 4.76 12.11
C PRO A 189 21.95 4.80 12.25
N TYR A 190 21.35 3.80 12.87
CA TYR A 190 19.90 3.72 13.08
C TYR A 190 19.30 4.82 13.98
N ARG A 191 20.16 5.63 14.66
CA ARG A 191 19.72 6.83 15.38
C ARG A 191 19.26 7.96 14.46
N PHE A 192 19.67 7.93 13.20
CA PHE A 192 19.40 8.97 12.23
C PHE A 192 18.18 8.63 11.38
N VAL A 193 17.44 9.66 10.99
CA VAL A 193 16.29 9.53 10.08
C VAL A 193 16.81 9.36 8.66
N SER A 194 16.75 8.16 8.11
CA SER A 194 17.24 7.86 6.75
C SER A 194 16.50 8.68 5.68
N GLY A 195 15.19 8.95 5.88
CA GLY A 195 14.39 9.82 5.02
C GLY A 195 14.74 11.28 5.12
N GLY A 196 15.36 11.72 6.23
CA GLY A 196 15.75 13.08 6.52
C GLY A 196 14.78 13.81 7.47
N ASP A 197 15.34 14.44 8.49
CA ASP A 197 14.61 15.32 9.39
C ASP A 197 14.47 16.71 8.73
N PRO A 198 13.25 17.25 8.55
CA PRO A 198 13.04 18.56 7.91
C PRO A 198 13.82 19.72 8.55
N GLU A 199 14.17 19.64 9.84
CA GLU A 199 15.00 20.63 10.52
C GLU A 199 16.47 20.54 10.08
N HIS A 200 16.94 19.33 9.65
CA HIS A 200 18.33 19.02 9.30
C HIS A 200 18.58 18.86 7.79
N ILE A 201 17.59 18.51 6.99
CA ILE A 201 17.71 18.43 5.51
C ILE A 201 18.42 19.67 4.92
N PRO A 202 18.14 20.94 5.38
CA PRO A 202 18.80 22.13 4.84
C PRO A 202 20.30 22.27 5.16
N GLU A 203 20.86 21.38 5.95
CA GLU A 203 22.29 21.32 6.23
C GLU A 203 23.09 20.58 5.15
N LEU A 204 22.38 19.79 4.30
CA LEU A 204 23.02 19.05 3.21
C LEU A 204 23.50 19.98 2.12
N THR A 205 24.79 19.95 1.82
CA THR A 205 25.37 20.66 0.68
C THR A 205 25.47 19.77 -0.55
N TYR A 206 25.48 20.40 -1.72
CA TYR A 206 25.61 19.67 -3.00
C TYR A 206 26.93 18.87 -3.08
N GLU A 207 28.04 19.42 -2.57
CA GLU A 207 29.33 18.73 -2.54
C GLU A 207 29.30 17.48 -1.68
N ARG A 208 28.65 17.54 -0.52
CA ARG A 208 28.49 16.39 0.38
C ARG A 208 27.57 15.35 -0.23
N PHE A 209 26.47 15.76 -0.83
CA PHE A 209 25.57 14.89 -1.60
C PHE A 209 26.29 14.08 -2.69
N LEU A 210 27.15 14.73 -3.48
CA LEU A 210 27.98 14.04 -4.49
C LEU A 210 29.02 13.11 -3.88
N ASP A 211 29.60 13.45 -2.73
CA ASP A 211 30.55 12.60 -2.03
C ASP A 211 29.91 11.28 -1.58
N PHE A 212 28.70 11.36 -1.00
CA PHE A 212 27.96 10.16 -0.60
C PHE A 212 27.66 9.23 -1.79
N HIS A 213 27.25 9.76 -2.93
CA HIS A 213 27.06 8.93 -4.13
C HIS A 213 28.35 8.19 -4.51
N ARG A 214 29.50 8.88 -4.56
CA ARG A 214 30.79 8.24 -4.91
C ARG A 214 31.19 7.13 -3.95
N ARG A 215 30.91 7.30 -2.65
CA ARG A 215 31.27 6.34 -1.62
C ARG A 215 30.38 5.11 -1.61
N PHE A 216 29.08 5.30 -1.72
CA PHE A 216 28.10 4.25 -1.48
C PHE A 216 27.58 3.57 -2.74
N TYR A 217 27.49 4.29 -3.87
CA TYR A 217 26.95 3.75 -5.13
C TYR A 217 28.06 3.16 -6.01
N SER A 218 28.87 2.28 -5.45
CA SER A 218 29.93 1.58 -6.17
C SER A 218 29.57 0.11 -6.41
N PRO A 219 30.04 -0.52 -7.51
CA PRO A 219 29.78 -1.94 -7.73
C PRO A 219 30.24 -2.85 -6.59
N SER A 220 31.31 -2.49 -5.89
CA SER A 220 31.80 -3.29 -4.75
C SER A 220 30.83 -3.28 -3.55
N ASN A 221 29.95 -2.27 -3.48
CA ASN A 221 28.93 -2.12 -2.45
C ASN A 221 27.54 -2.54 -2.95
N ALA A 222 27.41 -3.02 -4.20
CA ALA A 222 26.14 -3.37 -4.81
C ALA A 222 25.79 -4.85 -4.61
N TYR A 223 24.50 -5.09 -4.33
CA TYR A 223 23.86 -6.39 -4.23
C TYR A 223 22.75 -6.48 -5.27
N VAL A 224 22.90 -7.36 -6.23
CA VAL A 224 21.92 -7.57 -7.32
C VAL A 224 21.06 -8.79 -6.99
N TYR A 225 19.77 -8.61 -7.14
CA TYR A 225 18.78 -9.68 -7.02
C TYR A 225 18.08 -9.91 -8.36
N LEU A 226 17.92 -11.16 -8.73
CA LEU A 226 17.16 -11.61 -9.90
C LEU A 226 16.20 -12.74 -9.50
N ASP A 227 15.00 -12.72 -10.07
CA ASP A 227 13.99 -13.77 -9.86
C ASP A 227 13.24 -14.05 -11.17
N GLY A 228 12.95 -15.33 -11.42
CA GLY A 228 12.12 -15.77 -12.52
C GLY A 228 12.89 -16.38 -13.69
N ASP A 229 12.16 -16.54 -14.81
CA ASP A 229 12.67 -17.08 -16.09
C ASP A 229 13.51 -16.01 -16.82
N VAL A 230 14.72 -15.77 -16.33
CA VAL A 230 15.66 -14.75 -16.79
C VAL A 230 16.71 -15.38 -17.71
N ASP A 231 16.98 -14.76 -18.87
CA ASP A 231 18.17 -15.08 -19.65
C ASP A 231 19.41 -14.55 -18.93
N ILE A 232 19.98 -15.41 -18.08
CA ILE A 232 21.13 -15.04 -17.24
C ILE A 232 22.36 -14.70 -18.04
N ASP A 233 22.57 -15.30 -19.23
CA ASP A 233 23.73 -14.99 -20.09
C ASP A 233 23.63 -13.55 -20.64
N GLU A 234 22.44 -13.12 -21.06
CA GLU A 234 22.19 -11.74 -21.49
C GLU A 234 22.40 -10.75 -20.34
N VAL A 235 21.81 -11.03 -19.17
CA VAL A 235 21.92 -10.15 -18.00
C VAL A 235 23.35 -9.99 -17.52
N LEU A 236 24.12 -11.08 -17.37
CA LEU A 236 25.52 -11.02 -16.95
C LEU A 236 26.39 -10.33 -17.99
N GLY A 237 26.10 -10.54 -19.30
CA GLY A 237 26.77 -9.85 -20.39
C GLY A 237 26.58 -8.34 -20.39
N ILE A 238 25.35 -7.88 -20.08
CA ILE A 238 25.04 -6.46 -19.92
C ILE A 238 25.76 -5.89 -18.70
N LEU A 239 25.67 -6.56 -17.55
CA LEU A 239 26.33 -6.12 -16.32
C LEU A 239 27.83 -5.94 -16.52
N ASP A 240 28.54 -6.98 -16.95
CA ASP A 240 30.01 -6.91 -17.17
C ASP A 240 30.38 -5.93 -18.27
N GLY A 241 29.79 -6.08 -19.48
CA GLY A 241 30.22 -5.35 -20.69
C GLY A 241 29.81 -3.88 -20.71
N GLU A 242 28.57 -3.56 -20.32
CA GLU A 242 28.02 -2.22 -20.46
C GLU A 242 28.26 -1.36 -19.21
N TYR A 243 28.21 -1.95 -17.98
CA TYR A 243 28.27 -1.18 -16.73
C TYR A 243 29.54 -1.39 -15.91
N LEU A 244 29.91 -2.64 -15.63
CA LEU A 244 31.01 -2.92 -14.70
C LEU A 244 32.41 -2.75 -15.34
N SER A 245 32.52 -2.71 -16.68
CA SER A 245 33.79 -2.61 -17.40
C SER A 245 34.62 -1.37 -17.02
N GLY A 246 33.99 -0.27 -16.62
CA GLY A 246 34.64 0.98 -16.20
C GLY A 246 35.10 1.03 -14.74
N PHE A 247 34.76 0.01 -13.93
CA PHE A 247 35.04 0.02 -12.48
C PHE A 247 36.14 -0.98 -12.13
N ALA A 248 36.86 -0.65 -11.05
CA ALA A 248 37.77 -1.56 -10.35
C ALA A 248 37.12 -1.96 -9.00
N ALA A 249 37.77 -2.92 -8.29
CA ALA A 249 37.36 -3.20 -6.92
C ALA A 249 37.50 -1.94 -6.05
N GLY A 250 36.46 -1.61 -5.32
CA GLY A 250 36.37 -0.52 -4.35
C GLY A 250 36.24 -1.05 -2.92
N GLU A 251 36.06 -0.15 -2.01
CA GLU A 251 35.76 -0.48 -0.61
C GLU A 251 34.29 -0.92 -0.47
N ARG A 252 34.06 -1.97 0.30
CA ARG A 252 32.71 -2.41 0.67
C ARG A 252 32.34 -1.78 2.00
N ILE A 253 31.13 -1.25 2.10
CA ILE A 253 30.58 -0.79 3.37
C ILE A 253 30.39 -1.99 4.29
N PRO A 254 30.94 -1.98 5.50
CA PRO A 254 30.80 -3.10 6.43
C PRO A 254 29.36 -3.22 6.95
N VAL A 255 29.00 -4.41 7.37
CA VAL A 255 27.76 -4.65 8.12
C VAL A 255 27.73 -3.74 9.35
N PRO A 256 26.60 -3.08 9.68
CA PRO A 256 26.53 -2.19 10.84
C PRO A 256 26.90 -2.90 12.12
N GLU A 257 27.67 -2.22 12.99
CA GLU A 257 27.91 -2.72 14.33
C GLU A 257 26.58 -2.75 15.11
N LEU A 258 26.39 -3.81 15.89
CA LEU A 258 25.21 -3.94 16.74
C LEU A 258 25.25 -2.94 17.89
N GLN A 259 24.15 -2.31 18.20
CA GLN A 259 24.01 -1.44 19.36
C GLN A 259 24.14 -2.26 20.64
N ARG A 260 24.98 -1.79 21.55
CA ARG A 260 25.05 -2.36 22.90
C ARG A 260 23.79 -2.03 23.68
N PRO A 261 23.34 -2.93 24.59
CA PRO A 261 22.12 -2.69 25.35
C PRO A 261 22.09 -1.32 26.03
N VAL A 262 21.06 -0.56 25.79
CA VAL A 262 20.79 0.76 26.38
C VAL A 262 19.41 0.75 27.01
N ARG A 263 19.30 1.17 28.26
CA ARG A 263 18.02 1.41 28.90
C ARG A 263 17.78 2.91 28.96
N ALA A 264 17.07 3.43 27.97
CA ALA A 264 16.70 4.83 27.92
C ALA A 264 15.59 5.13 28.93
N GLY A 265 15.61 6.33 29.51
CA GLY A 265 14.51 6.85 30.31
C GLY A 265 13.25 7.12 29.47
N GLU A 266 12.16 7.49 30.14
CA GLU A 266 10.93 7.91 29.46
C GLU A 266 11.22 9.12 28.54
N GLN A 267 10.81 9.00 27.29
CA GLN A 267 10.81 10.08 26.29
C GLN A 267 9.41 10.66 26.18
N ARG A 268 9.27 11.96 26.15
CA ARG A 268 7.96 12.64 25.93
C ARG A 268 8.03 13.43 24.64
N VAL A 269 7.18 13.08 23.69
CA VAL A 269 7.14 13.67 22.34
C VAL A 269 5.79 14.35 22.14
N VAL A 270 5.81 15.62 21.74
CA VAL A 270 4.60 16.41 21.50
C VAL A 270 4.19 16.26 20.05
N TYR A 271 2.93 15.92 19.82
CA TYR A 271 2.37 15.82 18.47
C TYR A 271 1.14 16.72 18.30
N GLU A 272 0.88 17.11 17.05
CA GLU A 272 -0.26 17.96 16.72
C GLU A 272 -1.58 17.18 16.77
N LEU A 273 -2.58 17.76 17.44
CA LEU A 273 -3.94 17.22 17.50
C LEU A 273 -4.91 18.24 16.88
N PRO A 274 -5.86 17.83 16.03
CA PRO A 274 -6.91 18.72 15.51
C PRO A 274 -7.67 19.44 16.62
N ALA A 275 -8.02 20.72 16.36
CA ALA A 275 -8.63 21.59 17.39
C ALA A 275 -10.00 21.09 17.92
N GLU A 276 -10.68 20.24 17.13
CA GLU A 276 -11.99 19.64 17.45
C GLU A 276 -11.88 18.44 18.37
N GLU A 277 -10.70 17.82 18.50
CA GLU A 277 -10.49 16.65 19.37
C GLU A 277 -10.13 17.06 20.79
N ASP A 278 -10.65 16.35 21.77
CA ASP A 278 -10.30 16.58 23.17
C ASP A 278 -8.94 15.96 23.52
N PRO A 279 -7.91 16.74 23.86
CA PRO A 279 -6.57 16.21 24.10
C PRO A 279 -6.48 15.33 25.35
N ARG A 280 -7.45 15.38 26.26
CA ARG A 280 -7.39 14.70 27.55
C ARG A 280 -7.29 13.19 27.46
N GLU A 281 -7.83 12.57 26.39
CA GLU A 281 -7.80 11.13 26.17
C GLU A 281 -7.11 10.78 24.83
N ARG A 282 -6.05 11.49 24.48
CA ARG A 282 -5.30 11.28 23.24
C ARG A 282 -3.80 11.03 23.48
N TYR A 283 -3.39 10.81 24.72
CA TYR A 283 -2.06 10.33 25.01
C TYR A 283 -1.85 8.92 24.47
N ARG A 284 -0.57 8.59 24.18
CA ARG A 284 -0.16 7.24 23.82
C ARG A 284 1.01 6.82 24.70
N LEU A 285 1.07 5.53 25.01
CA LEU A 285 2.21 4.93 25.73
C LEU A 285 2.79 3.84 24.83
N ALA A 286 4.04 4.00 24.39
CA ALA A 286 4.75 3.02 23.58
C ALA A 286 5.97 2.46 24.34
N TRP A 287 6.17 1.17 24.22
CA TRP A 287 7.37 0.46 24.67
C TRP A 287 8.17 0.01 23.46
N GLY A 288 9.45 0.41 23.37
CA GLY A 288 10.43 -0.13 22.45
C GLY A 288 11.29 -1.18 23.16
N ARG A 289 11.41 -2.39 22.58
CA ARG A 289 12.19 -3.50 23.17
C ARG A 289 12.95 -4.24 22.07
N VAL A 290 14.27 -4.18 22.07
CA VAL A 290 15.06 -4.89 21.06
C VAL A 290 14.84 -6.40 21.18
N ALA A 291 14.43 -7.02 20.07
CA ALA A 291 14.04 -8.43 20.03
C ALA A 291 15.24 -9.38 19.88
N GLY A 292 16.29 -8.94 19.20
CA GLY A 292 17.46 -9.75 18.86
C GLY A 292 18.08 -9.29 17.55
N GLU A 293 18.77 -10.18 16.85
CA GLU A 293 19.36 -9.95 15.53
C GLU A 293 18.43 -10.44 14.43
N ILE A 294 18.32 -9.70 13.32
CA ILE A 294 17.45 -10.02 12.19
C ILE A 294 17.76 -11.41 11.60
N THR A 295 19.00 -11.86 11.68
CA THR A 295 19.46 -13.17 11.20
C THR A 295 19.01 -14.35 12.07
N ASP A 296 18.54 -14.10 13.31
CA ASP A 296 17.95 -15.15 14.16
C ASP A 296 16.48 -15.38 13.78
N ARG A 297 16.27 -16.08 12.68
CA ARG A 297 14.97 -16.37 12.11
C ARG A 297 13.96 -16.97 13.09
N VAL A 298 14.41 -17.97 13.88
CA VAL A 298 13.52 -18.65 14.84
C VAL A 298 13.01 -17.67 15.88
N ARG A 299 13.90 -16.81 16.38
CA ARG A 299 13.55 -15.79 17.36
C ARG A 299 12.65 -14.69 16.77
N MET A 300 12.93 -14.20 15.56
CA MET A 300 12.11 -13.18 14.91
C MET A 300 10.70 -13.70 14.64
N THR A 301 10.57 -14.92 14.10
CA THR A 301 9.25 -15.54 13.88
C THR A 301 8.51 -15.80 15.20
N ALA A 302 9.21 -16.22 16.25
CA ALA A 302 8.59 -16.39 17.58
C ALA A 302 8.07 -15.06 18.15
N MET A 303 8.81 -13.95 17.94
CA MET A 303 8.34 -12.61 18.36
C MET A 303 7.13 -12.16 17.56
N GLN A 304 7.08 -12.42 16.25
CA GLN A 304 5.90 -12.14 15.42
C GLN A 304 4.68 -12.94 15.88
N LEU A 305 4.86 -14.23 16.23
CA LEU A 305 3.80 -15.05 16.82
C LEU A 305 3.31 -14.46 18.15
N LEU A 306 4.21 -14.01 19.02
CA LEU A 306 3.83 -13.35 20.26
C LEU A 306 3.03 -12.06 20.01
N CYS A 307 3.38 -11.25 18.99
CA CYS A 307 2.60 -10.08 18.63
C CYS A 307 1.15 -10.48 18.30
N ASN A 308 0.96 -11.53 17.51
CA ASN A 308 -0.36 -12.03 17.11
C ASN A 308 -1.15 -12.57 18.30
N VAL A 309 -0.53 -13.40 19.14
CA VAL A 309 -1.21 -14.01 20.31
C VAL A 309 -1.58 -12.96 21.36
N LEU A 310 -0.71 -12.00 21.62
CA LEU A 310 -0.92 -10.99 22.67
C LEU A 310 -1.85 -9.86 22.22
N CYS A 311 -1.75 -9.39 20.98
CA CYS A 311 -2.43 -8.20 20.49
C CYS A 311 -3.02 -8.31 19.07
N GLY A 312 -3.12 -9.49 18.45
CA GLY A 312 -3.57 -9.66 17.06
C GLY A 312 -5.02 -9.23 16.80
N ASN A 313 -5.89 -9.22 17.84
CA ASN A 313 -7.27 -8.76 17.74
C ASN A 313 -7.85 -8.43 19.13
N ASN A 314 -9.13 -8.00 19.18
CA ASN A 314 -9.80 -7.63 20.44
C ASN A 314 -9.98 -8.81 21.41
N GLN A 315 -9.89 -10.04 20.97
CA GLN A 315 -9.97 -11.24 21.80
C GLN A 315 -8.60 -11.69 22.34
N SER A 316 -7.52 -11.16 21.79
CA SER A 316 -6.14 -11.42 22.23
C SER A 316 -5.96 -10.99 23.69
N VAL A 317 -5.19 -11.78 24.44
CA VAL A 317 -5.17 -11.72 25.90
C VAL A 317 -4.78 -10.34 26.45
N LEU A 318 -3.74 -9.71 25.90
CA LEU A 318 -3.26 -8.41 26.38
C LEU A 318 -4.23 -7.28 26.02
N THR A 319 -4.72 -7.26 24.79
CA THR A 319 -5.72 -6.27 24.31
C THR A 319 -6.98 -6.36 25.16
N ARG A 320 -7.55 -7.55 25.35
CA ARG A 320 -8.75 -7.76 26.13
C ARG A 320 -8.61 -7.27 27.59
N GLU A 321 -7.49 -7.60 28.24
CA GLU A 321 -7.23 -7.22 29.63
C GLU A 321 -7.08 -5.69 29.81
N MET A 322 -6.45 -5.03 28.84
CA MET A 322 -6.28 -3.58 28.84
C MET A 322 -7.60 -2.85 28.58
N LEU A 323 -8.35 -3.27 27.56
CA LEU A 323 -9.66 -2.70 27.23
C LEU A 323 -10.68 -2.91 28.36
N ALA A 324 -10.69 -4.09 28.98
CA ALA A 324 -11.55 -4.39 30.12
C ALA A 324 -11.25 -3.50 31.36
N ALA A 325 -9.99 -3.09 31.53
CA ALA A 325 -9.57 -2.20 32.60
C ALA A 325 -9.82 -0.71 32.27
N GLY A 326 -10.31 -0.35 31.08
CA GLY A 326 -10.49 1.01 30.62
C GLY A 326 -9.16 1.78 30.46
N LEU A 327 -8.11 1.07 30.05
CA LEU A 327 -6.76 1.57 29.88
C LEU A 327 -6.41 1.63 28.38
N GLY A 328 -6.90 2.66 27.71
CA GLY A 328 -6.77 2.89 26.26
C GLY A 328 -7.99 2.43 25.47
N GLU A 329 -8.10 2.89 24.24
CA GLU A 329 -9.12 2.48 23.25
C GLU A 329 -8.58 1.45 22.26
N ALA A 330 -7.24 1.36 22.12
CA ALA A 330 -6.57 0.38 21.29
C ALA A 330 -5.23 -0.05 21.93
N VAL A 331 -4.88 -1.31 21.72
CA VAL A 331 -3.59 -1.88 22.12
C VAL A 331 -3.05 -2.66 20.94
N SER A 332 -1.82 -2.37 20.54
CA SER A 332 -1.14 -3.04 19.43
C SER A 332 0.27 -3.47 19.81
N MET A 333 0.75 -4.50 19.17
CA MET A 333 2.11 -4.99 19.32
C MET A 333 2.62 -5.44 17.94
N MET A 334 3.78 -4.97 17.55
CA MET A 334 4.39 -5.32 16.27
C MET A 334 5.89 -5.52 16.41
N LEU A 335 6.43 -6.40 15.58
CA LEU A 335 7.87 -6.52 15.35
C LEU A 335 8.24 -5.54 14.23
N TRP A 336 9.11 -4.57 14.54
CA TRP A 336 9.71 -3.69 13.57
C TRP A 336 11.07 -4.27 13.15
N ASP A 337 11.16 -4.74 11.90
CA ASP A 337 12.27 -5.58 11.41
C ASP A 337 13.16 -4.91 10.34
N GLY A 338 12.98 -3.61 10.09
CA GLY A 338 13.74 -2.86 9.08
C GLY A 338 15.20 -2.55 9.44
N CYS A 339 15.84 -3.25 10.39
CA CYS A 339 17.21 -3.00 10.82
C CYS A 339 17.92 -4.27 11.33
N ALA A 340 19.24 -4.18 11.53
CA ALA A 340 20.07 -5.31 12.01
C ALA A 340 19.59 -5.91 13.35
N GLN A 341 19.01 -5.10 14.22
CA GLN A 341 18.45 -5.49 15.50
C GLN A 341 16.97 -5.09 15.59
N PRO A 342 16.05 -5.92 15.10
CA PRO A 342 14.61 -5.65 15.22
C PRO A 342 14.16 -5.38 16.65
N PHE A 343 13.10 -4.58 16.80
CA PHE A 343 12.50 -4.31 18.10
C PHE A 343 10.98 -4.53 18.09
N ILE A 344 10.46 -4.80 19.28
CA ILE A 344 9.02 -4.83 19.54
C ILE A 344 8.57 -3.42 19.90
N LYS A 345 7.56 -2.93 19.18
CA LYS A 345 6.74 -1.78 19.56
C LYS A 345 5.44 -2.28 20.15
N LEU A 346 5.22 -2.06 21.45
CA LEU A 346 3.98 -2.32 22.17
C LEU A 346 3.36 -0.98 22.53
N GLU A 347 2.17 -0.68 22.03
CA GLU A 347 1.55 0.63 22.13
C GLU A 347 0.14 0.54 22.73
N VAL A 348 -0.19 1.51 23.57
CA VAL A 348 -1.53 1.79 24.09
C VAL A 348 -1.96 3.17 23.63
N ARG A 349 -3.03 3.25 22.83
CA ARG A 349 -3.54 4.50 22.24
C ARG A 349 -4.79 5.01 22.93
N ASN A 350 -4.97 6.33 22.87
CA ASN A 350 -6.14 7.05 23.35
C ASN A 350 -6.40 6.79 24.83
N ILE A 351 -5.47 7.21 25.65
CA ILE A 351 -5.49 7.09 27.12
C ILE A 351 -5.31 8.47 27.74
N SER A 352 -5.89 8.70 28.91
CA SER A 352 -5.67 9.94 29.66
C SER A 352 -4.33 9.92 30.40
N GLU A 353 -3.72 11.10 30.59
CA GLU A 353 -2.39 11.24 31.23
C GLU A 353 -2.33 10.59 32.62
N ASP A 354 -3.37 10.75 33.42
CA ASP A 354 -3.46 10.17 34.77
C ASP A 354 -3.50 8.62 34.78
N LYS A 355 -3.84 7.99 33.67
CA LYS A 355 -3.91 6.53 33.51
C LYS A 355 -2.59 5.92 32.97
N LEU A 356 -1.65 6.70 32.43
CA LEU A 356 -0.41 6.19 31.80
C LEU A 356 0.39 5.25 32.71
N ALA A 357 0.67 5.68 33.94
CA ALA A 357 1.40 4.85 34.91
C ALA A 357 0.68 3.53 35.21
N ARG A 358 -0.64 3.59 35.37
CA ARG A 358 -1.48 2.41 35.62
C ARG A 358 -1.52 1.47 34.42
N ALA A 359 -1.48 2.00 33.19
CA ALA A 359 -1.38 1.20 31.98
C ALA A 359 -0.06 0.43 31.95
N GLY A 360 1.07 1.07 32.20
CA GLY A 360 2.36 0.42 32.31
C GLY A 360 2.41 -0.67 33.40
N GLU A 361 1.80 -0.42 34.57
CA GLU A 361 1.70 -1.43 35.64
C GLU A 361 0.83 -2.63 35.21
N LYS A 362 -0.31 -2.36 34.55
CA LYS A 362 -1.21 -3.43 34.08
C LYS A 362 -0.55 -4.27 32.99
N LEU A 363 0.16 -3.65 32.03
CA LEU A 363 0.95 -4.36 31.02
C LEU A 363 1.97 -5.31 31.69
N ARG A 364 2.77 -4.81 32.64
CA ARG A 364 3.73 -5.64 33.37
C ARG A 364 3.07 -6.76 34.15
N ALA A 365 1.92 -6.50 34.77
CA ALA A 365 1.20 -7.51 35.54
C ALA A 365 0.63 -8.64 34.65
N VAL A 366 0.05 -8.30 33.50
CA VAL A 366 -0.49 -9.31 32.56
C VAL A 366 0.65 -10.13 31.97
N LEU A 367 1.68 -9.48 31.44
CA LEU A 367 2.85 -10.15 30.84
C LEU A 367 3.61 -11.00 31.88
N GLY A 368 3.77 -10.51 33.11
CA GLY A 368 4.36 -11.27 34.22
C GLY A 368 3.55 -12.51 34.58
N GLY A 369 2.23 -12.40 34.63
CA GLY A 369 1.34 -13.53 34.82
C GLY A 369 1.45 -14.58 33.71
N LEU A 370 1.58 -14.17 32.44
CA LEU A 370 1.79 -15.07 31.31
C LEU A 370 3.17 -15.76 31.35
N ALA A 371 4.21 -15.00 31.68
CA ALA A 371 5.57 -15.53 31.82
C ALA A 371 5.70 -16.57 32.97
N GLU A 372 4.88 -16.47 34.02
CA GLU A 372 4.89 -17.37 35.18
C GLU A 372 3.95 -18.57 35.02
N ASN A 373 2.76 -18.35 34.48
CA ASN A 373 1.70 -19.38 34.43
C ASN A 373 1.58 -20.06 33.06
N GLY A 374 2.27 -19.58 32.04
CA GLY A 374 2.24 -20.08 30.66
C GLY A 374 1.19 -19.39 29.79
N LEU A 375 1.44 -19.46 28.48
CA LEU A 375 0.47 -19.10 27.43
C LEU A 375 -0.48 -20.27 27.14
N ASP A 376 -1.68 -19.98 26.65
CA ASP A 376 -2.55 -21.03 26.10
C ASP A 376 -1.92 -21.63 24.84
N ARG A 377 -1.49 -22.90 24.92
CA ARG A 377 -0.87 -23.62 23.82
C ARG A 377 -1.75 -23.68 22.57
N ARG A 378 -3.07 -23.71 22.74
CA ARG A 378 -4.02 -23.77 21.62
C ARG A 378 -4.01 -22.44 20.83
N GLU A 379 -3.83 -21.31 21.52
CA GLU A 379 -3.70 -20.00 20.87
C GLU A 379 -2.37 -19.91 20.09
N LEU A 380 -1.27 -20.40 20.66
CA LEU A 380 0.03 -20.48 19.98
C LEU A 380 -0.02 -21.39 18.74
N GLU A 381 -0.61 -22.58 18.84
CA GLU A 381 -0.79 -23.49 17.71
C GLU A 381 -1.64 -22.86 16.59
N ALA A 382 -2.72 -22.18 16.95
CA ALA A 382 -3.56 -21.48 15.97
C ALA A 382 -2.79 -20.34 15.28
N ALA A 383 -2.05 -19.55 16.04
CA ALA A 383 -1.21 -18.49 15.47
C ALA A 383 -0.10 -19.05 14.58
N MET A 384 0.54 -20.17 14.97
CA MET A 384 1.53 -20.88 14.14
C MET A 384 0.92 -21.39 12.83
N ALA A 385 -0.24 -22.02 12.89
CA ALA A 385 -0.92 -22.55 11.70
C ALA A 385 -1.26 -21.42 10.72
N ASN A 386 -1.76 -20.29 11.21
CA ASN A 386 -2.11 -19.14 10.39
C ASN A 386 -0.87 -18.47 9.77
N LEU A 387 0.19 -18.24 10.56
CA LEU A 387 1.43 -17.65 10.06
C LEU A 387 2.14 -18.59 9.06
N GLU A 388 2.16 -19.89 9.32
CA GLU A 388 2.71 -20.90 8.40
C GLU A 388 1.94 -20.89 7.07
N PHE A 389 0.60 -20.79 7.13
CA PHE A 389 -0.23 -20.64 5.94
C PHE A 389 0.16 -19.38 5.14
N GLN A 390 0.22 -18.21 5.79
CA GLN A 390 0.56 -16.94 5.13
C GLN A 390 1.96 -17.00 4.48
N MET A 391 2.94 -17.58 5.19
CA MET A 391 4.30 -17.72 4.64
C MET A 391 4.35 -18.69 3.45
N ARG A 392 3.48 -19.70 3.38
CA ARG A 392 3.37 -20.63 2.24
C ARG A 392 2.56 -20.05 1.08
N GLU A 393 1.52 -19.28 1.36
CA GLU A 393 0.69 -18.59 0.36
C GLU A 393 1.52 -17.58 -0.43
N ARG A 394 2.48 -16.89 0.23
CA ARG A 394 3.34 -15.87 -0.37
C ARG A 394 2.54 -14.81 -1.14
N ASP A 395 1.42 -14.40 -0.57
CA ASP A 395 0.66 -13.27 -1.08
C ASP A 395 1.20 -11.98 -0.44
N PHE A 396 2.01 -11.24 -1.21
CA PHE A 396 2.61 -9.99 -0.78
C PHE A 396 1.75 -8.76 -1.12
N GLY A 397 0.46 -8.97 -1.40
CA GLY A 397 -0.49 -7.90 -1.74
C GLY A 397 -0.10 -7.14 -3.01
N TYR A 398 0.24 -5.87 -2.86
CA TYR A 398 0.64 -5.01 -3.97
C TYR A 398 1.98 -5.41 -4.61
N TYR A 399 2.87 -6.06 -3.87
CA TYR A 399 4.20 -6.41 -4.37
C TYR A 399 4.18 -7.69 -5.21
N PRO A 400 4.83 -7.72 -6.39
CA PRO A 400 5.13 -8.96 -7.10
C PRO A 400 5.85 -9.97 -6.20
N GLN A 401 5.57 -11.25 -6.39
CA GLN A 401 6.14 -12.29 -5.52
C GLN A 401 7.68 -12.28 -5.51
N GLY A 402 8.33 -12.08 -6.67
CA GLY A 402 9.79 -11.98 -6.72
C GLY A 402 10.33 -10.81 -5.90
N LEU A 403 9.62 -9.68 -5.89
CA LEU A 403 9.98 -8.52 -5.05
C LEU A 403 9.78 -8.82 -3.57
N GLY A 404 8.64 -9.43 -3.18
CA GLY A 404 8.39 -9.81 -1.79
C GLY A 404 9.46 -10.76 -1.25
N ILE A 405 9.88 -11.74 -2.04
CA ILE A 405 10.97 -12.65 -1.71
C ILE A 405 12.31 -11.89 -1.56
N SER A 406 12.56 -10.88 -2.41
CA SER A 406 13.81 -10.10 -2.36
C SER A 406 14.03 -9.40 -1.04
N PHE A 407 12.97 -8.94 -0.35
CA PHE A 407 13.09 -8.32 0.96
C PHE A 407 13.70 -9.29 1.97
N GLY A 408 13.18 -10.52 2.07
CA GLY A 408 13.77 -11.53 2.95
C GLY A 408 15.21 -11.93 2.58
N VAL A 409 15.52 -12.02 1.27
CA VAL A 409 16.88 -12.24 0.80
C VAL A 409 17.81 -11.11 1.27
N LEU A 410 17.42 -9.85 1.05
CA LEU A 410 18.24 -8.68 1.41
C LEU A 410 18.39 -8.53 2.93
N ASP A 411 17.34 -8.78 3.70
CA ASP A 411 17.36 -8.66 5.16
C ASP A 411 18.31 -9.67 5.82
N SER A 412 18.45 -10.87 5.25
CA SER A 412 19.49 -11.80 5.68
C SER A 412 20.88 -11.41 5.15
N TRP A 413 20.98 -11.21 3.85
CA TRP A 413 22.24 -11.07 3.14
C TRP A 413 23.03 -9.81 3.52
N LEU A 414 22.37 -8.66 3.63
CA LEU A 414 23.00 -7.39 3.99
C LEU A 414 23.48 -7.33 5.46
N HIS A 415 22.94 -8.21 6.29
CA HIS A 415 23.31 -8.31 7.71
C HIS A 415 24.23 -9.52 8.01
N GLY A 416 24.87 -10.07 6.96
CA GLY A 416 25.88 -11.13 7.10
C GLY A 416 25.33 -12.54 7.25
N GLY A 417 24.02 -12.72 7.05
CA GLY A 417 23.40 -14.04 6.94
C GLY A 417 23.48 -14.62 5.51
N GLU A 418 22.98 -15.84 5.36
CA GLU A 418 22.91 -16.50 4.06
C GLU A 418 21.69 -15.97 3.28
N PRO A 419 21.80 -15.68 1.97
CA PRO A 419 20.68 -15.12 1.17
C PRO A 419 19.42 -15.98 1.21
N GLU A 420 19.54 -17.30 1.27
CA GLU A 420 18.41 -18.24 1.29
C GLU A 420 17.74 -18.40 2.68
N ALA A 421 18.32 -17.84 3.73
CA ALA A 421 17.91 -18.15 5.11
C ALA A 421 16.44 -17.80 5.42
N LEU A 422 15.88 -16.78 4.76
CA LEU A 422 14.50 -16.33 5.01
C LEU A 422 13.53 -16.68 3.84
N VAL A 423 13.95 -17.46 2.85
CA VAL A 423 13.17 -17.70 1.63
C VAL A 423 12.15 -18.82 1.78
N GLU A 424 12.52 -19.94 2.40
CA GLU A 424 11.65 -21.11 2.55
C GLU A 424 11.21 -21.29 4.00
N VAL A 425 10.00 -21.82 4.21
CA VAL A 425 9.49 -22.13 5.54
C VAL A 425 10.32 -23.27 6.17
N GLY A 426 10.56 -24.35 5.41
CA GLY A 426 11.36 -25.50 5.85
C GLY A 426 10.85 -26.10 7.15
N THR A 427 11.76 -26.33 8.09
CA THR A 427 11.47 -26.90 9.42
C THR A 427 11.23 -25.85 10.51
N LEU A 428 11.01 -24.59 10.14
CA LEU A 428 10.88 -23.46 11.09
C LEU A 428 9.76 -23.73 12.11
N PHE A 429 8.56 -24.07 11.64
CA PHE A 429 7.41 -24.29 12.52
C PHE A 429 7.52 -25.57 13.34
N ASP A 430 8.16 -26.63 12.83
CA ASP A 430 8.48 -27.81 13.66
C ASP A 430 9.44 -27.46 14.81
N THR A 431 10.43 -26.61 14.51
CA THR A 431 11.36 -26.08 15.53
C THR A 431 10.61 -25.23 16.56
N LEU A 432 9.71 -24.36 16.13
CA LEU A 432 8.92 -23.49 17.03
C LEU A 432 7.97 -24.32 17.90
N ARG A 433 7.32 -25.37 17.36
CA ARG A 433 6.50 -26.32 18.14
C ARG A 433 7.33 -27.05 19.19
N ALA A 434 8.53 -27.53 18.83
CA ALA A 434 9.41 -28.14 19.79
C ALA A 434 9.85 -27.18 20.91
N ARG A 435 10.22 -25.96 20.56
CA ARG A 435 10.57 -24.89 21.49
C ARG A 435 9.41 -24.46 22.38
N MET A 436 8.16 -24.47 21.89
CA MET A 436 6.97 -24.22 22.69
C MET A 436 6.85 -25.19 23.87
N GLU A 437 7.15 -26.48 23.65
CA GLU A 437 7.14 -27.47 24.73
C GLU A 437 8.21 -27.22 25.81
N GLU A 438 9.26 -26.45 25.47
CA GLU A 438 10.36 -26.08 26.39
C GLU A 438 10.08 -24.78 27.15
N GLY A 439 8.93 -24.08 26.90
CA GLY A 439 8.61 -22.81 27.54
C GLY A 439 9.32 -21.61 26.90
N TYR A 440 9.69 -21.72 25.64
CA TYR A 440 10.45 -20.69 24.93
C TYR A 440 9.70 -19.35 24.78
N PHE A 441 8.40 -19.39 24.55
CA PHE A 441 7.58 -18.18 24.40
C PHE A 441 7.45 -17.40 25.73
N GLU A 442 7.31 -18.11 26.85
CA GLU A 442 7.29 -17.52 28.18
C GLU A 442 8.64 -16.88 28.52
N GLU A 443 9.74 -17.51 28.11
CA GLU A 443 11.07 -16.94 28.27
C GLU A 443 11.27 -15.71 27.42
N LEU A 444 10.73 -15.65 26.20
CA LEU A 444 10.75 -14.44 25.37
C LEU A 444 9.93 -13.29 26.00
N ILE A 445 8.75 -13.57 26.57
CA ILE A 445 7.98 -12.56 27.30
C ILE A 445 8.84 -12.02 28.46
N ARG A 446 9.50 -12.88 29.23
CA ARG A 446 10.35 -12.46 30.35
C ARG A 446 11.56 -11.66 29.89
N SER A 447 12.35 -12.24 28.99
CA SER A 447 13.66 -11.67 28.61
C SER A 447 13.56 -10.48 27.66
N VAL A 448 12.52 -10.44 26.76
CA VAL A 448 12.37 -9.35 25.78
C VAL A 448 11.41 -8.28 26.27
N LEU A 449 10.24 -8.64 26.77
CA LEU A 449 9.22 -7.64 27.08
C LEU A 449 9.35 -7.06 28.49
N LEU A 450 9.80 -7.85 29.48
CA LEU A 450 9.81 -7.43 30.89
C LEU A 450 11.20 -7.03 31.40
N GLU A 451 12.22 -7.87 31.21
CA GLU A 451 13.55 -7.73 31.83
C GLU A 451 14.61 -7.24 30.84
N ASN A 452 14.23 -6.82 29.67
CA ASN A 452 15.13 -6.42 28.60
C ASN A 452 16.02 -5.24 29.02
N PRO A 453 17.36 -5.40 28.99
CA PRO A 453 18.27 -4.30 29.26
C PRO A 453 18.36 -3.29 28.11
N HIS A 454 17.82 -3.63 26.93
CA HIS A 454 17.81 -2.80 25.73
C HIS A 454 16.37 -2.35 25.42
N ALA A 455 15.99 -1.22 26.04
CA ALA A 455 14.59 -0.83 26.14
C ALA A 455 14.41 0.69 26.26
N CYS A 456 13.27 1.18 25.75
CA CYS A 456 12.79 2.55 25.98
C CYS A 456 11.29 2.58 26.25
N GLU A 457 10.82 3.71 26.78
CA GLU A 457 9.40 4.04 26.91
C GLU A 457 9.17 5.44 26.33
N VAL A 458 8.16 5.58 25.46
CA VAL A 458 7.79 6.83 24.80
C VAL A 458 6.36 7.18 25.17
N VAL A 459 6.15 8.44 25.56
CA VAL A 459 4.81 9.01 25.80
C VAL A 459 4.56 10.08 24.77
N MET A 460 3.55 9.86 23.93
CA MET A 460 3.07 10.85 22.98
C MET A 460 2.10 11.80 23.65
N VAL A 461 2.39 13.11 23.59
CA VAL A 461 1.66 14.17 24.27
C VAL A 461 0.87 14.99 23.25
N PRO A 462 -0.48 14.95 23.26
CA PRO A 462 -1.29 15.70 22.31
C PRO A 462 -1.22 17.21 22.55
N SER A 463 -1.17 18.02 21.50
CA SER A 463 -1.15 19.48 21.57
C SER A 463 -1.89 20.10 20.40
N HIS A 464 -2.78 21.08 20.68
CA HIS A 464 -3.43 21.88 19.63
C HIS A 464 -2.53 22.97 19.01
N THR A 465 -1.40 23.29 19.64
CA THR A 465 -0.53 24.39 19.24
C THR A 465 0.82 23.95 18.68
N ALA A 466 1.17 22.67 18.75
CA ALA A 466 2.49 22.18 18.37
C ALA A 466 2.86 22.52 16.91
N GLY A 467 1.93 22.33 16.00
CA GLY A 467 2.14 22.64 14.57
C GLY A 467 2.25 24.15 14.33
N GLU A 468 1.43 24.96 14.98
CA GLU A 468 1.52 26.42 14.88
C GLU A 468 2.85 26.94 15.44
N GLU A 469 3.24 26.46 16.61
CA GLU A 469 4.53 26.81 17.24
C GLU A 469 5.73 26.43 16.38
N ARG A 470 5.67 25.27 15.71
CA ARG A 470 6.70 24.84 14.76
C ARG A 470 6.76 25.77 13.56
N ARG A 471 5.60 26.04 12.90
CA ARG A 471 5.52 26.97 11.76
C ARG A 471 6.00 28.38 12.10
N GLU A 472 5.65 28.88 13.29
CA GLU A 472 6.15 30.19 13.76
C GLU A 472 7.66 30.20 14.01
N ARG A 473 8.22 29.12 14.56
CA ARG A 473 9.65 28.97 14.78
C ARG A 473 10.41 29.01 13.45
N ASP A 474 9.94 28.20 12.48
CA ASP A 474 10.52 28.16 11.12
C ASP A 474 10.43 29.53 10.43
N ALA A 475 9.29 30.20 10.49
CA ALA A 475 9.10 31.51 9.89
C ALA A 475 10.06 32.58 10.51
N LYS A 476 10.20 32.60 11.84
CA LYS A 476 11.11 33.49 12.54
C LYS A 476 12.59 33.19 12.21
N GLU A 477 12.95 31.93 12.04
CA GLU A 477 14.28 31.55 11.60
C GLU A 477 14.58 32.03 10.18
N LEU A 478 13.67 31.77 9.24
CA LEU A 478 13.81 32.22 7.85
C LEU A 478 13.84 33.75 7.72
N GLU A 479 13.03 34.46 8.50
CA GLU A 479 13.08 35.94 8.55
C GLU A 479 14.44 36.44 9.04
N ARG A 480 14.99 35.86 10.14
CA ARG A 480 16.32 36.22 10.62
C ARG A 480 17.41 35.93 9.59
N LEU A 481 17.32 34.76 8.95
CA LEU A 481 18.25 34.34 7.90
C LEU A 481 18.22 35.33 6.74
N ALA A 482 17.03 35.65 6.21
CA ALA A 482 16.83 36.59 5.12
C ALA A 482 17.36 38.00 5.49
N ALA A 483 17.17 38.44 6.74
CA ALA A 483 17.68 39.72 7.21
C ALA A 483 19.23 39.75 7.33
N SER A 484 19.86 38.58 7.56
CA SER A 484 21.32 38.47 7.65
C SER A 484 22.02 38.49 6.29
N TRP A 485 21.32 38.18 5.21
CA TRP A 485 21.91 38.02 3.89
C TRP A 485 22.36 39.35 3.27
N SER A 486 23.56 39.35 2.71
CA SER A 486 24.06 40.40 1.83
C SER A 486 23.32 40.37 0.50
N GLU A 487 23.41 41.49 -0.25
CA GLU A 487 22.84 41.55 -1.63
C GLU A 487 23.50 40.48 -2.56
N ALA A 488 24.76 40.13 -2.31
CA ALA A 488 25.43 39.07 -3.08
C ALA A 488 24.79 37.69 -2.83
N GLU A 489 24.42 37.39 -1.57
CA GLU A 489 23.73 36.12 -1.21
C GLU A 489 22.33 36.07 -1.75
N ARG A 490 21.57 37.16 -1.65
CA ARG A 490 20.23 37.30 -2.29
C ARG A 490 20.30 37.13 -3.80
N GLY A 491 21.32 37.74 -4.43
CA GLY A 491 21.57 37.62 -5.86
C GLY A 491 21.89 36.19 -6.28
N ARG A 492 22.68 35.48 -5.47
CA ARG A 492 23.00 34.06 -5.71
C ARG A 492 21.73 33.19 -5.63
N VAL A 493 20.91 33.36 -4.60
CA VAL A 493 19.66 32.59 -4.45
C VAL A 493 18.70 32.85 -5.61
N ARG A 494 18.50 34.14 -6.01
CA ARG A 494 17.68 34.45 -7.19
C ARG A 494 18.21 33.84 -8.48
N SER A 495 19.54 33.81 -8.66
CA SER A 495 20.16 33.17 -9.82
C SER A 495 19.97 31.67 -9.82
N GLN A 496 20.08 31.01 -8.65
CA GLN A 496 19.82 29.57 -8.52
C GLN A 496 18.35 29.21 -8.75
N GLN A 497 17.43 30.00 -8.23
CA GLN A 497 16.00 29.87 -8.47
C GLN A 497 15.66 30.01 -9.95
N ALA A 498 16.17 31.07 -10.62
CA ALA A 498 15.95 31.27 -12.06
C ALA A 498 16.53 30.11 -12.92
N ALA A 499 17.67 29.53 -12.51
CA ALA A 499 18.22 28.35 -13.18
C ALA A 499 17.36 27.10 -12.99
N LEU A 500 16.82 26.91 -11.78
CA LEU A 500 15.90 25.82 -11.48
C LEU A 500 14.58 25.98 -12.25
N ASP A 501 13.99 27.19 -12.26
CA ASP A 501 12.77 27.48 -13.01
C ASP A 501 12.96 27.24 -14.52
N ALA A 502 14.11 27.63 -15.07
CA ALA A 502 14.47 27.37 -16.46
C ALA A 502 14.66 25.88 -16.74
N TRP A 503 15.26 25.13 -15.80
CA TRP A 503 15.40 23.68 -15.89
C TRP A 503 14.02 23.00 -15.87
N GLN A 504 13.18 23.32 -14.90
CA GLN A 504 11.83 22.76 -14.76
C GLN A 504 10.93 23.10 -15.97
N GLY A 505 11.00 24.32 -16.47
CA GLY A 505 10.22 24.82 -17.62
C GLY A 505 10.71 24.32 -18.97
N SER A 506 11.92 23.72 -19.07
CA SER A 506 12.44 23.23 -20.35
C SER A 506 11.78 21.88 -20.70
N SER A 507 11.63 21.57 -21.99
CA SER A 507 11.24 20.25 -22.47
C SER A 507 12.47 19.41 -22.79
N ASP A 508 12.35 18.07 -22.65
CA ASP A 508 13.38 17.16 -23.12
C ASP A 508 13.51 17.20 -24.64
N SER A 509 14.73 17.02 -25.15
CA SER A 509 14.93 17.00 -26.59
C SER A 509 14.37 15.72 -27.22
N PRO A 510 13.91 15.77 -28.49
CA PRO A 510 13.45 14.54 -29.17
C PRO A 510 14.52 13.44 -29.21
N GLU A 511 15.81 13.81 -29.29
CA GLU A 511 16.93 12.89 -29.28
C GLU A 511 17.10 12.21 -27.91
N ALA A 512 16.89 12.93 -26.78
CA ALA A 512 16.93 12.38 -25.44
C ALA A 512 15.79 11.39 -25.22
N LEU A 513 14.56 11.77 -25.60
CA LEU A 513 13.39 10.88 -25.51
C LEU A 513 13.55 9.63 -26.40
N ALA A 514 14.13 9.76 -27.59
CA ALA A 514 14.39 8.64 -28.49
C ALA A 514 15.50 7.68 -28.00
N ALA A 515 16.35 8.13 -27.07
CA ALA A 515 17.39 7.28 -26.48
C ALA A 515 16.82 6.30 -25.45
N LEU A 516 15.68 6.62 -24.81
CA LEU A 516 15.02 5.71 -23.88
C LEU A 516 14.57 4.44 -24.59
N PRO A 517 14.93 3.26 -24.08
CA PRO A 517 14.45 2.03 -24.65
C PRO A 517 12.94 1.89 -24.41
N ARG A 518 12.22 1.45 -25.44
CA ARG A 518 10.77 1.29 -25.38
C ARG A 518 10.31 0.05 -26.11
N LEU A 519 9.12 -0.40 -25.78
CA LEU A 519 8.43 -1.45 -26.52
C LEU A 519 7.84 -0.86 -27.80
N GLU A 520 7.87 -1.67 -28.85
CA GLU A 520 7.05 -1.46 -30.02
C GLU A 520 5.68 -2.09 -29.81
N LEU A 521 4.62 -1.59 -30.44
CA LEU A 521 3.28 -2.18 -30.31
C LEU A 521 3.22 -3.66 -30.71
N SER A 522 4.17 -4.09 -31.58
CA SER A 522 4.33 -5.51 -31.97
C SER A 522 4.89 -6.39 -30.84
N ASP A 523 5.50 -5.82 -29.81
CA ASP A 523 6.00 -6.55 -28.65
C ASP A 523 4.89 -6.85 -27.63
N ILE A 524 3.68 -6.28 -27.83
CA ILE A 524 2.54 -6.40 -26.95
C ILE A 524 1.61 -7.49 -27.50
N SER A 525 1.21 -8.45 -26.65
CA SER A 525 0.22 -9.45 -27.03
C SER A 525 -1.10 -8.78 -27.44
N PRO A 526 -1.71 -9.13 -28.56
CA PRO A 526 -3.05 -8.66 -28.92
C PRO A 526 -4.16 -9.27 -28.04
N GLU A 527 -3.89 -10.40 -27.37
CA GLU A 527 -4.83 -11.09 -26.51
C GLU A 527 -4.60 -10.68 -25.05
N PRO A 528 -5.64 -10.23 -24.31
CA PRO A 528 -5.56 -10.01 -22.87
C PRO A 528 -5.42 -11.34 -22.13
N GLU A 529 -4.92 -11.30 -20.89
CA GLU A 529 -4.86 -12.50 -20.04
C GLU A 529 -6.27 -13.07 -19.85
N GLU A 530 -6.42 -14.39 -20.06
CA GLU A 530 -7.67 -15.10 -19.85
C GLU A 530 -7.76 -15.61 -18.41
N TYR A 531 -8.89 -15.36 -17.76
CA TYR A 531 -9.20 -15.93 -16.45
C TYR A 531 -10.18 -17.09 -16.64
N PRO A 532 -9.74 -18.35 -16.44
CA PRO A 532 -10.59 -19.51 -16.68
C PRO A 532 -11.81 -19.46 -15.76
N THR A 533 -13.00 -19.45 -16.35
CA THR A 533 -14.26 -19.39 -15.61
C THR A 533 -15.24 -20.41 -16.19
N ARG A 534 -15.66 -21.37 -15.35
CA ARG A 534 -16.71 -22.31 -15.67
C ARG A 534 -17.88 -22.10 -14.69
N ALA A 535 -19.07 -21.90 -15.21
CA ALA A 535 -20.29 -21.82 -14.42
C ALA A 535 -21.05 -23.16 -14.46
N ASP A 536 -21.16 -23.78 -13.29
CA ASP A 536 -21.91 -25.01 -13.03
C ASP A 536 -23.12 -24.70 -12.14
N GLU A 537 -23.95 -25.68 -11.88
CA GLU A 537 -25.06 -25.64 -10.94
C GLU A 537 -24.90 -26.73 -9.89
N LEU A 538 -24.96 -26.38 -8.60
CA LEU A 538 -24.91 -27.33 -7.49
C LEU A 538 -26.07 -27.07 -6.52
N GLY A 539 -27.04 -27.99 -6.46
CA GLY A 539 -28.16 -27.85 -5.52
C GLY A 539 -29.05 -26.62 -5.74
N GLY A 540 -29.17 -26.14 -6.99
CA GLY A 540 -29.91 -24.94 -7.36
C GLY A 540 -29.17 -23.64 -7.13
N VAL A 541 -27.86 -23.70 -6.85
CA VAL A 541 -26.98 -22.56 -6.65
C VAL A 541 -25.97 -22.51 -7.79
N THR A 542 -25.72 -21.34 -8.34
CA THR A 542 -24.66 -21.12 -9.35
C THR A 542 -23.29 -21.33 -8.70
N LEU A 543 -22.46 -22.17 -9.32
CA LEU A 543 -21.10 -22.46 -8.89
C LEU A 543 -20.10 -22.03 -9.96
N LEU A 544 -19.31 -21.00 -9.69
CA LEU A 544 -18.21 -20.56 -10.53
C LEU A 544 -16.94 -21.34 -10.14
N ARG A 545 -16.19 -21.78 -11.14
CA ARG A 545 -14.93 -22.48 -10.94
C ARG A 545 -13.82 -21.81 -11.74
N HIS A 546 -12.73 -21.48 -11.06
CA HIS A 546 -11.52 -20.90 -11.61
C HIS A 546 -10.36 -21.86 -11.39
N GLU A 547 -10.06 -22.68 -12.42
CA GLU A 547 -9.01 -23.70 -12.33
C GLU A 547 -7.63 -23.04 -12.47
N LEU A 548 -7.06 -22.61 -11.35
CA LEU A 548 -5.78 -21.90 -11.24
C LEU A 548 -4.84 -22.61 -10.28
N PRO A 549 -3.52 -22.72 -10.60
CA PRO A 549 -2.53 -23.26 -9.67
C PRO A 549 -2.44 -22.37 -8.42
N ALA A 550 -2.72 -22.95 -7.26
CA ALA A 550 -2.77 -22.24 -5.97
C ALA A 550 -2.04 -22.97 -4.84
N SER A 551 -1.00 -23.75 -5.17
CA SER A 551 -0.10 -24.42 -4.21
C SER A 551 -0.83 -25.24 -3.11
N GLY A 552 -1.95 -25.92 -3.47
CA GLY A 552 -2.75 -26.71 -2.53
C GLY A 552 -3.65 -25.86 -1.63
N ILE A 553 -3.85 -24.58 -1.95
CA ILE A 553 -4.80 -23.69 -1.29
C ILE A 553 -6.08 -23.61 -2.15
N SER A 554 -7.22 -23.57 -1.49
CA SER A 554 -8.50 -23.28 -2.13
C SER A 554 -9.08 -21.99 -1.56
N TYR A 555 -9.61 -21.14 -2.46
CA TYR A 555 -10.32 -19.91 -2.11
C TYR A 555 -11.79 -20.12 -2.45
N VAL A 556 -12.66 -19.94 -1.45
CA VAL A 556 -14.11 -20.10 -1.61
C VAL A 556 -14.80 -18.80 -1.24
N SER A 557 -15.60 -18.27 -2.17
CA SER A 557 -16.38 -17.04 -1.98
C SER A 557 -17.89 -17.35 -2.13
N LEU A 558 -18.68 -16.78 -1.23
CA LEU A 558 -20.13 -16.84 -1.24
C LEU A 558 -20.69 -15.43 -1.48
N TYR A 559 -21.52 -15.25 -2.51
CA TYR A 559 -22.08 -13.97 -2.92
C TYR A 559 -23.60 -13.98 -2.74
N PHE A 560 -24.08 -13.44 -1.63
CA PHE A 560 -25.52 -13.31 -1.33
C PHE A 560 -26.06 -12.04 -1.97
N ASP A 561 -27.14 -12.16 -2.75
CA ASP A 561 -27.72 -11.03 -3.48
C ASP A 561 -28.46 -10.06 -2.53
N ILE A 562 -28.04 -8.80 -2.56
CA ILE A 562 -28.65 -7.70 -1.82
C ILE A 562 -29.05 -6.52 -2.72
N THR A 563 -29.05 -6.71 -4.03
CA THR A 563 -29.27 -5.64 -5.04
C THR A 563 -30.60 -4.89 -4.83
N GLY A 564 -31.64 -5.58 -4.32
CA GLY A 564 -32.95 -4.98 -4.09
C GLY A 564 -33.09 -4.18 -2.79
N LEU A 565 -32.07 -4.08 -1.93
CA LEU A 565 -32.12 -3.32 -0.69
C LEU A 565 -32.12 -1.80 -0.92
N GLY A 566 -32.74 -1.05 0.00
CA GLY A 566 -32.60 0.39 0.07
C GLY A 566 -31.31 0.83 0.79
N GLY A 567 -31.00 2.13 0.75
CA GLY A 567 -29.73 2.65 1.30
C GLY A 567 -29.50 2.33 2.78
N GLU A 568 -30.45 2.59 3.67
CA GLU A 568 -30.33 2.30 5.10
C GLU A 568 -30.16 0.79 5.36
N GLU A 569 -30.87 -0.07 4.63
CA GLU A 569 -30.72 -1.52 4.75
C GLU A 569 -29.34 -1.99 4.25
N THR A 570 -28.82 -1.39 3.16
CA THR A 570 -27.49 -1.67 2.64
C THR A 570 -26.42 -1.30 3.66
N ALA A 571 -26.51 -0.13 4.28
CA ALA A 571 -25.61 0.29 5.37
C ALA A 571 -25.65 -0.67 6.57
N ALA A 572 -26.85 -1.11 6.95
CA ALA A 572 -27.03 -2.08 8.03
C ALA A 572 -26.40 -3.45 7.68
N VAL A 573 -26.52 -3.93 6.41
CA VAL A 573 -25.85 -5.15 5.95
C VAL A 573 -24.32 -4.97 5.90
N SER A 574 -23.84 -3.79 5.53
CA SER A 574 -22.39 -3.49 5.60
C SER A 574 -21.89 -3.52 7.05
N PHE A 575 -22.67 -3.03 8.01
CA PHE A 575 -22.32 -3.17 9.40
C PHE A 575 -22.46 -4.62 9.91
N LEU A 576 -23.46 -5.37 9.43
CA LEU A 576 -23.57 -6.81 9.71
C LEU A 576 -22.30 -7.57 9.27
N SER A 577 -21.75 -7.26 8.09
CA SER A 577 -20.51 -7.88 7.61
C SER A 577 -19.31 -7.63 8.55
N GLU A 578 -19.28 -6.51 9.26
CA GLU A 578 -18.25 -6.21 10.27
C GLU A 578 -18.38 -7.04 11.54
N LEU A 579 -19.58 -7.53 11.86
CA LEU A 579 -19.86 -8.32 13.05
C LEU A 579 -19.61 -9.81 12.83
N LEU A 580 -19.84 -10.31 11.61
CA LEU A 580 -19.66 -11.74 11.27
C LEU A 580 -18.22 -12.19 11.54
N GLY A 581 -18.09 -13.31 12.25
CA GLY A 581 -16.79 -13.85 12.68
C GLY A 581 -16.16 -13.17 13.90
N LYS A 582 -16.74 -12.06 14.39
CA LYS A 582 -16.19 -11.29 15.52
C LYS A 582 -17.06 -11.35 16.78
N VAL A 583 -18.27 -11.86 16.70
CA VAL A 583 -19.22 -12.03 17.81
C VAL A 583 -19.41 -13.50 18.13
N ASP A 584 -19.96 -13.81 19.29
CA ASP A 584 -20.34 -15.17 19.66
C ASP A 584 -21.26 -15.80 18.62
N THR A 585 -21.16 -17.10 18.46
CA THR A 585 -22.14 -17.92 17.75
C THR A 585 -23.00 -18.72 18.74
N ALA A 586 -23.93 -19.51 18.26
CA ALA A 586 -24.64 -20.44 19.11
C ALA A 586 -23.76 -21.62 19.59
N GLU A 587 -22.67 -21.90 18.88
CA GLU A 587 -21.80 -23.06 19.09
C GLU A 587 -20.50 -22.66 19.83
N HIS A 588 -19.91 -21.52 19.50
CA HIS A 588 -18.66 -21.04 20.09
C HIS A 588 -18.72 -19.57 20.54
N PRO A 589 -18.07 -19.22 21.66
CA PRO A 589 -17.80 -17.82 21.98
C PRO A 589 -16.77 -17.23 20.99
N ALA A 590 -16.79 -15.91 20.81
CA ALA A 590 -15.97 -15.19 19.84
C ALA A 590 -14.45 -15.48 19.95
N GLN A 591 -13.94 -15.68 21.18
CA GLN A 591 -12.53 -16.05 21.40
C GLN A 591 -12.21 -17.42 20.81
N GLU A 592 -13.05 -18.42 21.07
CA GLU A 592 -12.84 -19.77 20.55
C GLU A 592 -13.04 -19.83 19.03
N LEU A 593 -14.04 -19.08 18.51
CA LEU A 593 -14.28 -18.92 17.08
C LEU A 593 -13.05 -18.32 16.38
N SER A 594 -12.49 -17.24 16.93
CA SER A 594 -11.28 -16.58 16.41
C SER A 594 -10.09 -17.56 16.36
N ARG A 595 -9.90 -18.35 17.44
CA ARG A 595 -8.85 -19.38 17.51
C ARG A 595 -9.03 -20.46 16.46
N LEU A 596 -10.25 -20.98 16.31
CA LEU A 596 -10.56 -22.02 15.31
C LEU A 596 -10.39 -21.49 13.88
N THR A 597 -10.77 -20.24 13.63
CA THR A 597 -10.55 -19.60 12.34
C THR A 597 -9.05 -19.48 12.02
N GLN A 598 -8.22 -19.07 12.97
CA GLN A 598 -6.76 -19.03 12.78
C GLN A 598 -6.16 -20.43 12.57
N LEU A 599 -6.71 -21.46 13.22
CA LEU A 599 -6.21 -22.83 13.10
C LEU A 599 -6.53 -23.48 11.75
N HIS A 600 -7.71 -23.22 11.19
CA HIS A 600 -8.22 -23.94 10.02
C HIS A 600 -8.31 -23.08 8.75
N CYS A 601 -8.29 -21.75 8.89
CA CYS A 601 -8.38 -20.83 7.76
C CYS A 601 -7.11 -20.00 7.61
N GLY A 602 -6.68 -19.76 6.39
CA GLY A 602 -5.70 -18.73 6.10
C GLY A 602 -6.31 -17.34 6.28
N ASN A 603 -7.55 -17.17 5.80
CA ASN A 603 -8.37 -16.00 6.00
C ASN A 603 -9.86 -16.38 6.05
N MET A 604 -10.64 -15.62 6.80
CA MET A 604 -12.10 -15.58 6.72
C MET A 604 -12.54 -14.12 6.81
N SER A 605 -13.22 -13.62 5.78
CA SER A 605 -13.60 -12.21 5.71
C SER A 605 -15.01 -12.02 5.15
N PHE A 606 -15.63 -10.88 5.49
CA PHE A 606 -16.95 -10.50 5.06
C PHE A 606 -16.95 -9.05 4.59
N SER A 607 -17.66 -8.76 3.49
CA SER A 607 -17.75 -7.43 2.89
C SER A 607 -19.08 -7.25 2.16
N VAL A 608 -19.37 -6.00 1.80
CA VAL A 608 -20.42 -5.69 0.82
C VAL A 608 -19.75 -5.14 -0.43
N ASP A 609 -19.92 -5.83 -1.54
CA ASP A 609 -19.32 -5.48 -2.82
C ASP A 609 -20.41 -5.03 -3.81
N VAL A 610 -20.08 -4.02 -4.63
CA VAL A 610 -20.99 -3.46 -5.64
C VAL A 610 -20.32 -3.51 -7.01
N TYR A 611 -20.99 -4.17 -7.96
CA TYR A 611 -20.52 -4.40 -9.32
C TYR A 611 -21.36 -3.58 -10.30
N ASP A 612 -20.72 -2.60 -10.94
CA ASP A 612 -21.37 -1.75 -11.94
C ASP A 612 -21.57 -2.49 -13.28
N ASN A 613 -22.78 -2.48 -13.80
CA ASN A 613 -23.08 -3.02 -15.13
C ASN A 613 -23.28 -1.89 -16.16
N SER A 614 -24.05 -0.86 -15.77
CA SER A 614 -24.33 0.34 -16.58
C SER A 614 -24.65 1.52 -15.66
N ALA A 615 -24.97 2.69 -16.20
CA ALA A 615 -25.37 3.84 -15.41
C ALA A 615 -26.57 3.56 -14.48
N ASP A 616 -27.54 2.77 -14.94
CA ASP A 616 -28.80 2.51 -14.22
C ASP A 616 -28.87 1.10 -13.60
N SER A 617 -27.81 0.31 -13.73
CA SER A 617 -27.81 -1.10 -13.33
C SER A 617 -26.52 -1.49 -12.60
N TYR A 618 -26.69 -2.21 -11.50
CA TYR A 618 -25.59 -2.77 -10.71
C TYR A 618 -26.02 -4.10 -10.07
N ARG A 619 -25.05 -4.81 -9.50
CA ARG A 619 -25.27 -5.92 -8.58
C ARG A 619 -24.58 -5.61 -7.26
N ALA A 620 -25.28 -5.80 -6.14
CA ALA A 620 -24.73 -5.68 -4.82
C ALA A 620 -24.78 -7.02 -4.10
N LYS A 621 -23.70 -7.39 -3.42
CA LYS A 621 -23.52 -8.69 -2.76
C LYS A 621 -23.01 -8.51 -1.34
N LEU A 622 -23.61 -9.22 -0.39
CA LEU A 622 -22.92 -9.56 0.84
C LEU A 622 -22.00 -10.74 0.49
N THR A 623 -20.71 -10.53 0.65
CA THR A 623 -19.69 -11.51 0.29
C THR A 623 -19.03 -12.10 1.51
N ALA A 624 -18.90 -13.44 1.57
CA ALA A 624 -18.14 -14.16 2.58
C ALA A 624 -17.01 -14.93 1.88
N ARG A 625 -15.76 -14.72 2.28
CA ARG A 625 -14.58 -15.34 1.67
C ARG A 625 -13.82 -16.18 2.69
N VAL A 626 -13.38 -17.34 2.27
CA VAL A 626 -12.50 -18.22 3.05
C VAL A 626 -11.36 -18.73 2.17
N SER A 627 -10.15 -18.71 2.71
CA SER A 627 -9.01 -19.44 2.16
C SER A 627 -8.55 -20.51 3.14
N ALA A 628 -8.22 -21.69 2.64
CA ALA A 628 -7.71 -22.79 3.45
C ALA A 628 -6.88 -23.76 2.60
N LEU A 629 -6.03 -24.57 3.26
CA LEU A 629 -5.43 -25.73 2.62
C LEU A 629 -6.53 -26.73 2.25
N GLU A 630 -6.37 -27.38 1.10
CA GLU A 630 -7.33 -28.40 0.63
C GLU A 630 -7.61 -29.49 1.67
N SER A 631 -6.62 -29.83 2.47
CA SER A 631 -6.73 -30.83 3.56
C SER A 631 -7.59 -30.37 4.74
N GLY A 632 -7.73 -29.04 4.96
CA GLY A 632 -8.50 -28.42 6.06
C GLY A 632 -9.77 -27.72 5.60
N ILE A 633 -10.12 -27.82 4.33
CA ILE A 633 -11.24 -27.02 3.75
C ILE A 633 -12.60 -27.38 4.37
N GLY A 634 -12.78 -28.63 4.79
CA GLY A 634 -14.03 -29.08 5.43
C GLY A 634 -14.30 -28.37 6.74
N GLU A 635 -13.30 -28.25 7.60
CA GLU A 635 -13.35 -27.53 8.87
C GLU A 635 -13.57 -26.05 8.65
N ALA A 636 -12.83 -25.46 7.71
CA ALA A 636 -12.93 -24.03 7.37
C ALA A 636 -14.34 -23.65 6.89
N LEU A 637 -14.93 -24.43 5.96
CA LEU A 637 -16.30 -24.18 5.48
C LEU A 637 -17.36 -24.55 6.53
N GLY A 638 -17.06 -25.47 7.45
CA GLY A 638 -17.89 -25.75 8.62
C GLY A 638 -18.00 -24.53 9.54
N LEU A 639 -16.89 -23.89 9.86
CA LEU A 639 -16.83 -22.64 10.64
C LEU A 639 -17.55 -21.50 9.92
N LEU A 640 -17.35 -21.34 8.61
CA LEU A 640 -18.08 -20.36 7.83
C LEU A 640 -19.60 -20.58 7.90
N ALA A 641 -20.06 -21.83 7.76
CA ALA A 641 -21.48 -22.16 7.88
C ALA A 641 -22.04 -21.83 9.27
N GLU A 642 -21.28 -22.06 10.33
CA GLU A 642 -21.64 -21.70 11.70
C GLU A 642 -21.80 -20.18 11.85
N VAL A 643 -20.79 -19.39 11.42
CA VAL A 643 -20.83 -17.92 11.47
C VAL A 643 -22.06 -17.38 10.74
N LEU A 644 -22.32 -17.86 9.53
CA LEU A 644 -23.44 -17.38 8.71
C LEU A 644 -24.81 -17.73 9.31
N ARG A 645 -24.95 -18.85 10.01
CA ARG A 645 -26.25 -19.33 10.54
C ARG A 645 -26.55 -18.85 11.96
N SER A 646 -25.53 -18.67 12.79
CA SER A 646 -25.72 -18.65 14.23
C SER A 646 -24.99 -17.54 14.99
N SER A 647 -24.46 -16.54 14.30
CA SER A 647 -23.86 -15.34 14.93
C SER A 647 -24.88 -14.64 15.82
N ARG A 648 -24.48 -14.31 17.04
CA ARG A 648 -25.31 -13.63 18.04
C ARG A 648 -25.13 -12.13 17.96
N LEU A 649 -26.15 -11.43 17.51
CA LEU A 649 -26.15 -9.98 17.32
C LEU A 649 -26.76 -9.24 18.52
N ASP A 650 -26.93 -9.91 19.66
CA ASP A 650 -27.58 -9.41 20.90
C ASP A 650 -26.60 -9.05 22.02
N SER A 651 -25.31 -9.03 21.76
CA SER A 651 -24.29 -8.52 22.69
C SER A 651 -24.10 -7.00 22.53
N GLU A 652 -24.74 -6.23 23.42
CA GLU A 652 -24.67 -4.75 23.38
C GLU A 652 -23.24 -4.24 23.41
N LYS A 653 -22.39 -4.80 24.28
CA LYS A 653 -21.00 -4.36 24.42
C LYS A 653 -20.20 -4.57 23.13
N GLU A 654 -20.23 -5.77 22.57
CA GLU A 654 -19.43 -6.13 21.39
C GLU A 654 -19.89 -5.36 20.16
N VAL A 655 -21.21 -5.31 19.91
CA VAL A 655 -21.77 -4.56 18.78
C VAL A 655 -21.44 -3.07 18.88
N THR A 656 -21.54 -2.47 20.08
CA THR A 656 -21.26 -1.05 20.29
C THR A 656 -19.76 -0.75 20.13
N ASP A 657 -18.89 -1.63 20.62
CA ASP A 657 -17.44 -1.45 20.48
C ASP A 657 -17.02 -1.53 19.01
N ILE A 658 -17.51 -2.53 18.25
CA ILE A 658 -17.24 -2.66 16.81
C ILE A 658 -17.82 -1.47 16.02
N LEU A 659 -19.03 -1.01 16.36
CA LEU A 659 -19.66 0.16 15.75
C LEU A 659 -18.79 1.43 15.91
N ARG A 660 -18.25 1.66 17.12
CA ARG A 660 -17.35 2.79 17.42
C ARG A 660 -16.03 2.68 16.65
N GLN A 661 -15.41 1.49 16.65
CA GLN A 661 -14.17 1.21 15.92
C GLN A 661 -14.36 1.43 14.41
N LYS A 662 -15.45 0.89 13.83
CA LYS A 662 -15.74 1.05 12.39
C LYS A 662 -15.96 2.51 12.02
N ARG A 663 -16.72 3.28 12.81
CA ARG A 663 -16.90 4.72 12.59
C ARG A 663 -15.55 5.46 12.56
N THR A 664 -14.68 5.18 13.53
CA THR A 664 -13.35 5.81 13.63
C THR A 664 -12.47 5.45 12.43
N GLY A 665 -12.43 4.16 12.04
CA GLY A 665 -11.69 3.71 10.86
C GLY A 665 -12.21 4.34 9.55
N MET A 666 -13.53 4.45 9.38
CA MET A 666 -14.13 5.11 8.22
C MET A 666 -13.78 6.60 8.15
N MET A 667 -13.76 7.29 9.28
CA MET A 667 -13.33 8.69 9.34
C MET A 667 -11.89 8.85 8.89
N GLN A 668 -10.98 8.01 9.37
CA GLN A 668 -9.57 8.02 8.94
C GLN A 668 -9.42 7.69 7.45
N GLN A 669 -10.17 6.72 6.95
CA GLN A 669 -10.17 6.38 5.52
C GLN A 669 -10.63 7.56 4.64
N LEU A 670 -11.69 8.27 5.03
CA LEU A 670 -12.19 9.45 4.33
C LEU A 670 -11.15 10.60 4.34
N MET A 671 -10.37 10.72 5.39
CA MET A 671 -9.30 11.72 5.49
C MET A 671 -8.06 11.34 4.68
N ASN A 672 -7.60 10.08 4.76
CA ASN A 672 -6.36 9.64 4.14
C ASN A 672 -6.51 9.31 2.65
N ASN A 673 -7.67 8.76 2.26
CA ASN A 673 -7.99 8.36 0.88
C ASN A 673 -9.16 9.20 0.30
N GLY A 674 -9.20 10.48 0.63
CA GLY A 674 -10.29 11.37 0.24
C GLY A 674 -10.53 11.48 -1.27
N HIS A 675 -9.53 11.23 -2.10
CA HIS A 675 -9.67 11.18 -3.55
C HIS A 675 -10.61 10.05 -4.02
N VAL A 676 -10.52 8.86 -3.41
CA VAL A 676 -11.42 7.74 -3.69
C VAL A 676 -12.85 8.10 -3.30
N SER A 677 -13.01 8.74 -2.14
CA SER A 677 -14.30 9.22 -1.66
C SER A 677 -14.87 10.32 -2.55
N ALA A 678 -14.05 11.29 -2.96
CA ALA A 678 -14.47 12.38 -3.84
C ALA A 678 -14.97 11.87 -5.21
N ILE A 679 -14.20 10.98 -5.86
CA ILE A 679 -14.55 10.45 -7.17
C ILE A 679 -15.73 9.46 -7.11
N GLY A 680 -15.81 8.65 -6.04
CA GLY A 680 -16.97 7.79 -5.75
C GLY A 680 -18.24 8.63 -5.55
N ARG A 681 -18.13 9.69 -4.76
CA ARG A 681 -19.23 10.62 -4.46
C ARG A 681 -19.70 11.37 -5.70
N ALA A 682 -18.79 11.87 -6.53
CA ALA A 682 -19.12 12.49 -7.81
C ALA A 682 -19.85 11.48 -8.74
N GLY A 683 -19.37 10.24 -8.80
CA GLY A 683 -20.01 9.16 -9.56
C GLY A 683 -21.39 8.79 -9.04
N SER A 684 -21.62 8.84 -7.72
CA SER A 684 -22.91 8.51 -7.09
C SER A 684 -24.06 9.46 -7.48
N GLN A 685 -23.71 10.66 -7.91
CA GLN A 685 -24.66 11.64 -8.42
C GLN A 685 -25.21 11.24 -9.78
N LEU A 686 -24.48 10.42 -10.53
CA LEU A 686 -24.67 10.14 -11.95
C LEU A 686 -25.11 8.70 -12.23
N ALA A 687 -24.65 7.72 -11.44
CA ALA A 687 -24.89 6.30 -11.68
C ALA A 687 -25.36 5.56 -10.41
N ALA A 688 -26.17 4.52 -10.62
CA ALA A 688 -26.81 3.75 -9.57
C ALA A 688 -25.82 2.92 -8.76
N GLY A 689 -24.83 2.28 -9.39
CA GLY A 689 -23.83 1.46 -8.74
C GLY A 689 -22.95 2.26 -7.76
N PRO A 690 -22.31 3.39 -8.16
CA PRO A 690 -21.63 4.27 -7.23
C PRO A 690 -22.54 4.81 -6.11
N ALA A 691 -23.82 5.07 -6.38
CA ALA A 691 -24.77 5.47 -5.34
C ALA A 691 -25.03 4.34 -4.33
N ALA A 692 -25.10 3.09 -4.77
CA ALA A 692 -25.19 1.93 -3.90
C ALA A 692 -23.91 1.73 -3.09
N ASN A 693 -22.73 1.95 -3.69
CA ASN A 693 -21.45 1.86 -3.00
C ASN A 693 -21.27 2.95 -1.94
N GLU A 694 -21.86 4.14 -2.10
CA GLU A 694 -21.87 5.16 -1.05
C GLU A 694 -22.56 4.66 0.23
N TRP A 695 -23.66 3.90 0.12
CA TRP A 695 -24.33 3.30 1.25
C TRP A 695 -23.63 2.05 1.79
N ALA A 696 -22.88 1.35 0.96
CA ALA A 696 -22.12 0.17 1.38
C ALA A 696 -20.79 0.54 2.06
N ASN A 697 -20.01 1.47 1.45
CA ASN A 697 -18.60 1.69 1.78
C ASN A 697 -18.18 3.17 1.79
N GLY A 698 -19.08 4.12 1.47
CA GLY A 698 -18.75 5.52 1.28
C GLY A 698 -19.19 6.45 2.42
N TYR A 699 -19.33 7.74 2.09
CA TYR A 699 -19.70 8.79 3.04
C TYR A 699 -21.12 8.61 3.60
N ASP A 700 -22.09 8.07 2.83
CA ASP A 700 -23.44 7.79 3.33
C ASP A 700 -23.42 6.70 4.41
N TYR A 701 -22.58 5.67 4.24
CA TYR A 701 -22.35 4.65 5.27
C TYR A 701 -21.72 5.25 6.53
N TYR A 702 -20.72 6.13 6.37
CA TYR A 702 -20.13 6.84 7.51
C TYR A 702 -21.20 7.68 8.26
N CYS A 703 -22.06 8.39 7.54
CA CYS A 703 -23.16 9.15 8.13
C CYS A 703 -24.13 8.25 8.88
N TRP A 704 -24.41 7.06 8.36
CA TRP A 704 -25.22 6.06 9.05
C TRP A 704 -24.55 5.61 10.37
N LEU A 705 -23.27 5.24 10.34
CA LEU A 705 -22.50 4.88 11.52
C LEU A 705 -22.47 6.01 12.55
N LYS A 706 -22.31 7.26 12.12
CA LYS A 706 -22.30 8.45 12.98
C LYS A 706 -23.64 8.61 13.71
N ARG A 707 -24.77 8.41 13.01
CA ARG A 707 -26.12 8.46 13.62
C ARG A 707 -26.32 7.36 14.65
N GLN A 708 -25.94 6.13 14.33
CA GLN A 708 -26.06 4.99 15.26
C GLN A 708 -25.21 5.20 16.54
N ASN A 709 -24.02 5.80 16.41
CA ASN A 709 -23.18 6.12 17.56
C ASN A 709 -23.70 7.28 18.41
N ALA A 710 -24.35 8.28 17.81
CA ALA A 710 -24.83 9.47 18.53
C ALA A 710 -26.09 9.23 19.39
N ALA A 711 -26.95 8.33 18.95
CA ALA A 711 -28.20 7.98 19.63
C ALA A 711 -28.45 6.46 19.55
N PRO A 712 -27.66 5.66 20.27
CA PRO A 712 -27.72 4.21 20.18
C PRO A 712 -29.04 3.67 20.72
N ASP A 713 -29.87 3.07 19.84
CA ASP A 713 -30.96 2.19 20.23
C ASP A 713 -30.53 0.75 19.90
N PHE A 714 -29.84 0.16 20.86
CA PHE A 714 -29.24 -1.18 20.65
C PHE A 714 -30.29 -2.23 20.32
N ALA A 715 -31.45 -2.19 20.99
CA ALA A 715 -32.51 -3.18 20.78
C ALA A 715 -33.10 -3.09 19.36
N ALA A 716 -33.28 -1.88 18.83
CA ALA A 716 -33.75 -1.67 17.47
C ALA A 716 -32.67 -2.11 16.46
N LEU A 717 -31.43 -1.70 16.64
CA LEU A 717 -30.31 -2.08 15.77
C LEU A 717 -30.10 -3.60 15.73
N SER A 718 -30.01 -4.26 16.88
CA SER A 718 -29.85 -5.72 16.98
C SER A 718 -31.01 -6.45 16.29
N GLY A 719 -32.26 -5.99 16.52
CA GLY A 719 -33.44 -6.57 15.86
C GLY A 719 -33.43 -6.42 14.33
N GLU A 720 -32.99 -5.25 13.83
CA GLU A 720 -32.84 -4.98 12.40
C GLU A 720 -31.77 -5.87 11.78
N LEU A 721 -30.59 -5.94 12.37
CA LEU A 721 -29.47 -6.77 11.90
C LEU A 721 -29.86 -8.25 11.86
N ALA A 722 -30.56 -8.76 12.89
CA ALA A 722 -31.02 -10.15 12.92
C ALA A 722 -32.06 -10.46 11.83
N ALA A 723 -32.98 -9.52 11.57
CA ALA A 723 -33.97 -9.64 10.50
C ALA A 723 -33.31 -9.62 9.11
N LEU A 724 -32.32 -8.72 8.89
CA LEU A 724 -31.57 -8.65 7.63
C LEU A 724 -30.69 -9.89 7.42
N ALA A 725 -30.00 -10.37 8.43
CA ALA A 725 -29.21 -11.61 8.34
C ALA A 725 -30.09 -12.78 7.90
N LYS A 726 -31.26 -12.95 8.51
CA LYS A 726 -32.21 -14.01 8.12
C LYS A 726 -32.76 -13.87 6.69
N ARG A 727 -32.96 -12.63 6.22
CA ARG A 727 -33.48 -12.34 4.87
C ARG A 727 -32.40 -12.52 3.80
N VAL A 728 -31.15 -12.13 4.09
CA VAL A 728 -30.05 -12.09 3.11
C VAL A 728 -29.29 -13.42 3.04
N ILE A 729 -28.99 -14.04 4.18
CA ILE A 729 -28.15 -15.24 4.25
C ILE A 729 -28.99 -16.47 3.94
N GLY A 730 -28.86 -17.00 2.73
CA GLY A 730 -29.55 -18.18 2.27
C GLY A 730 -29.16 -18.61 0.86
N ARG A 731 -29.63 -19.78 0.42
CA ARG A 731 -29.30 -20.34 -0.90
C ARG A 731 -29.96 -19.61 -2.07
N ARG A 732 -31.06 -18.91 -1.84
CA ARG A 732 -31.75 -18.15 -2.90
C ARG A 732 -30.94 -16.92 -3.31
N GLY A 733 -30.58 -16.84 -4.59
CA GLY A 733 -29.76 -15.76 -5.14
C GLY A 733 -28.28 -15.84 -4.75
N LEU A 734 -27.85 -16.94 -4.13
CA LEU A 734 -26.46 -17.22 -3.83
C LEU A 734 -25.72 -17.62 -5.10
N THR A 735 -24.51 -17.09 -5.24
CA THR A 735 -23.49 -17.60 -6.15
C THR A 735 -22.29 -18.03 -5.29
N VAL A 736 -21.75 -19.21 -5.55
CA VAL A 736 -20.51 -19.70 -4.94
C VAL A 736 -19.41 -19.66 -5.97
N SER A 737 -18.22 -19.23 -5.57
CA SER A 737 -17.02 -19.26 -6.42
C SER A 737 -15.95 -20.09 -5.71
N VAL A 738 -15.23 -20.89 -6.50
CA VAL A 738 -14.11 -21.71 -6.06
C VAL A 738 -12.92 -21.45 -6.98
N THR A 739 -11.84 -20.94 -6.41
CA THR A 739 -10.55 -20.77 -7.10
C THR A 739 -9.53 -21.76 -6.54
N GLY A 740 -8.89 -22.51 -7.42
CA GLY A 740 -7.92 -23.57 -7.11
C GLY A 740 -7.98 -24.71 -8.12
N MET A 741 -7.13 -25.71 -7.95
CA MET A 741 -7.20 -26.89 -8.79
C MET A 741 -8.39 -27.78 -8.38
N PRO A 742 -8.98 -28.56 -9.30
CA PRO A 742 -10.08 -29.46 -8.98
C PRO A 742 -9.72 -30.43 -7.85
N CYS A 743 -10.45 -30.39 -6.73
CA CYS A 743 -10.23 -31.22 -5.56
C CYS A 743 -11.55 -31.80 -5.04
N PRO A 744 -11.70 -33.12 -4.93
CA PRO A 744 -12.93 -33.76 -4.43
C PRO A 744 -13.30 -33.32 -3.00
N ALA A 745 -12.31 -33.07 -2.12
CA ALA A 745 -12.56 -32.62 -0.76
C ALA A 745 -13.22 -31.23 -0.74
N VAL A 746 -12.84 -30.35 -1.66
CA VAL A 746 -13.45 -29.01 -1.80
C VAL A 746 -14.89 -29.15 -2.27
N ASP A 747 -15.17 -30.01 -3.24
CA ASP A 747 -16.52 -30.23 -3.74
C ASP A 747 -17.46 -30.80 -2.67
N GLU A 748 -16.96 -31.75 -1.86
CA GLU A 748 -17.70 -32.31 -0.73
C GLU A 748 -17.96 -31.23 0.35
N ALA A 749 -16.97 -30.43 0.66
CA ALA A 749 -17.09 -29.37 1.66
C ALA A 749 -18.06 -28.26 1.22
N VAL A 750 -18.03 -27.86 -0.05
CA VAL A 750 -19.01 -26.90 -0.62
C VAL A 750 -20.40 -27.47 -0.61
N ALA A 751 -20.60 -28.74 -0.98
CA ALA A 751 -21.90 -29.39 -0.91
C ALA A 751 -22.44 -29.46 0.54
N ALA A 752 -21.59 -29.76 1.52
CA ALA A 752 -21.94 -29.77 2.93
C ALA A 752 -22.31 -28.37 3.45
N LEU A 753 -21.55 -27.34 3.07
CA LEU A 753 -21.86 -25.94 3.37
C LEU A 753 -23.25 -25.55 2.81
N LEU A 754 -23.52 -25.84 1.54
CA LEU A 754 -24.81 -25.51 0.93
C LEU A 754 -25.98 -26.26 1.61
N ALA A 755 -25.77 -27.51 2.03
CA ALA A 755 -26.78 -28.25 2.77
C ALA A 755 -27.04 -27.65 4.17
N ALA A 756 -26.04 -27.04 4.79
CA ALA A 756 -26.17 -26.39 6.09
C ALA A 756 -26.86 -25.01 6.04
N LEU A 757 -26.79 -24.30 4.90
CA LEU A 757 -27.43 -22.98 4.74
C LEU A 757 -28.95 -23.10 4.60
N PRO A 758 -29.73 -22.15 5.16
CA PRO A 758 -31.17 -22.09 4.95
C PRO A 758 -31.51 -21.84 3.46
N GLU A 759 -32.75 -22.11 3.08
CA GLU A 759 -33.20 -21.77 1.72
C GLU A 759 -33.15 -20.25 1.48
N GLY A 760 -33.46 -19.47 2.52
CA GLY A 760 -33.45 -18.01 2.48
C GLY A 760 -34.64 -17.39 1.74
N GLU A 761 -34.66 -16.08 1.68
CA GLU A 761 -35.68 -15.31 0.97
C GLU A 761 -35.07 -14.66 -0.28
N SER A 762 -35.88 -14.34 -1.29
CA SER A 762 -35.40 -13.53 -2.41
C SER A 762 -35.43 -12.06 -2.00
N VAL A 763 -34.30 -11.41 -2.02
CA VAL A 763 -34.22 -9.96 -1.82
C VAL A 763 -34.74 -9.27 -3.09
N SER A 764 -35.87 -8.57 -2.93
CA SER A 764 -36.51 -7.84 -4.02
C SER A 764 -36.86 -6.42 -3.59
N GLY A 765 -36.70 -5.46 -4.48
CA GLY A 765 -36.99 -4.06 -4.25
C GLY A 765 -36.47 -3.19 -5.40
N PRO A 766 -36.64 -1.87 -5.29
CA PRO A 766 -36.22 -0.95 -6.36
C PRO A 766 -34.69 -0.75 -6.41
N GLY A 767 -33.96 -1.19 -5.37
CA GLY A 767 -32.55 -0.87 -5.24
C GLY A 767 -32.28 0.61 -4.97
N ILE A 768 -31.07 1.04 -5.27
CA ILE A 768 -30.60 2.41 -5.04
C ILE A 768 -30.41 3.09 -6.40
N ALA A 769 -30.99 4.29 -6.57
CA ALA A 769 -30.84 5.10 -7.78
C ALA A 769 -29.74 6.16 -7.61
N ALA A 770 -29.27 6.71 -8.73
CA ALA A 770 -28.36 7.85 -8.75
C ALA A 770 -28.94 9.05 -7.97
N ARG A 771 -28.07 9.81 -7.28
CA ARG A 771 -28.45 10.88 -6.35
C ARG A 771 -28.89 12.18 -7.03
N GLY A 772 -28.54 12.37 -8.30
CA GLY A 772 -28.73 13.60 -9.07
C GLY A 772 -27.52 14.54 -8.98
N VAL A 773 -27.26 15.21 -10.10
CA VAL A 773 -26.07 16.05 -10.29
C VAL A 773 -26.09 17.26 -9.36
N ARG A 774 -24.96 17.52 -8.70
CA ARG A 774 -24.73 18.66 -7.80
C ARG A 774 -23.22 18.96 -7.65
N ARG A 775 -22.93 20.08 -7.04
CA ARG A 775 -21.56 20.44 -6.62
C ARG A 775 -21.50 20.38 -5.08
N GLU A 776 -20.92 19.32 -4.56
CA GLU A 776 -20.95 18.97 -3.12
C GLU A 776 -19.58 19.21 -2.48
N GLY A 777 -19.55 19.75 -1.26
CA GLY A 777 -18.38 19.86 -0.42
C GLY A 777 -18.53 19.06 0.87
N ILE A 778 -17.47 18.40 1.30
CA ILE A 778 -17.36 17.76 2.60
C ILE A 778 -16.19 18.38 3.34
N GLU A 779 -16.49 19.05 4.46
CA GLU A 779 -15.47 19.64 5.31
C GLU A 779 -14.70 18.57 6.06
N ILE A 780 -13.37 18.58 5.92
CA ILE A 780 -12.45 17.70 6.62
C ILE A 780 -11.41 18.52 7.39
N PRO A 781 -10.96 18.06 8.57
CA PRO A 781 -9.87 18.68 9.33
C PRO A 781 -8.52 18.30 8.71
N SER A 782 -8.10 19.00 7.68
CA SER A 782 -6.85 18.74 6.95
C SER A 782 -6.32 20.04 6.36
N ASP A 783 -5.02 20.14 6.14
CA ASP A 783 -4.40 21.27 5.43
C ASP A 783 -4.45 21.12 3.89
N VAL A 784 -4.86 19.97 3.39
CA VAL A 784 -4.98 19.63 1.97
C VAL A 784 -6.39 19.16 1.64
N GLY A 785 -6.74 19.18 0.36
CA GLY A 785 -8.03 18.73 -0.12
C GLY A 785 -7.94 17.61 -1.16
N TYR A 786 -9.11 17.20 -1.62
CA TYR A 786 -9.34 16.21 -2.66
C TYR A 786 -10.47 16.72 -3.54
N ALA A 787 -10.20 16.94 -4.81
CA ALA A 787 -11.22 17.41 -5.75
C ALA A 787 -11.55 16.31 -6.76
N ALA A 788 -12.82 16.16 -7.07
CA ALA A 788 -13.28 15.29 -8.16
C ALA A 788 -14.38 15.96 -8.99
N MET A 789 -14.31 15.72 -10.30
CA MET A 789 -15.30 16.17 -11.27
C MET A 789 -15.48 15.08 -12.32
N GLY A 790 -16.71 14.68 -12.63
CA GLY A 790 -16.95 13.66 -13.63
C GLY A 790 -18.35 13.74 -14.24
N ALA A 791 -18.56 13.00 -15.33
CA ALA A 791 -19.81 12.93 -16.06
C ALA A 791 -20.07 11.51 -16.57
N LEU A 792 -21.29 11.25 -17.07
CA LEU A 792 -21.58 10.02 -17.79
C LEU A 792 -21.29 10.22 -19.28
N GLY A 793 -20.33 9.46 -19.79
CA GLY A 793 -20.02 9.36 -21.21
C GLY A 793 -20.91 8.34 -21.94
N GLY A 794 -20.46 7.99 -23.15
CA GLY A 794 -21.05 6.94 -23.94
C GLY A 794 -20.66 5.53 -23.51
N GLU A 795 -20.70 4.59 -24.43
CA GLU A 795 -20.22 3.23 -24.20
C GLU A 795 -18.72 3.25 -23.86
N PHE A 796 -18.34 2.54 -22.78
CA PHE A 796 -16.96 2.37 -22.41
C PHE A 796 -16.23 1.48 -23.42
N ASP A 797 -15.28 2.06 -24.14
CA ASP A 797 -14.45 1.37 -25.13
C ASP A 797 -12.94 1.69 -24.93
N GLY A 798 -12.08 1.08 -25.76
CA GLY A 798 -10.62 1.28 -25.69
C GLY A 798 -10.17 2.70 -25.98
N ARG A 799 -10.93 3.51 -26.73
CA ARG A 799 -10.61 4.92 -27.02
C ARG A 799 -10.69 5.78 -25.75
N TRP A 800 -11.68 5.51 -24.89
CA TRP A 800 -11.83 6.21 -23.61
C TRP A 800 -10.70 5.86 -22.64
N GLN A 801 -10.29 4.59 -22.57
CA GLN A 801 -9.14 4.20 -21.75
C GLN A 801 -7.85 4.89 -22.20
N LEU A 802 -7.61 4.94 -23.52
CA LEU A 802 -6.47 5.65 -24.09
C LEU A 802 -6.53 7.17 -23.79
N ALA A 803 -7.70 7.78 -23.99
CA ALA A 803 -7.89 9.21 -23.68
C ALA A 803 -7.66 9.51 -22.19
N GLY A 804 -8.18 8.68 -21.28
CA GLY A 804 -7.94 8.80 -19.84
C GLY A 804 -6.46 8.73 -19.48
N ARG A 805 -5.68 7.88 -20.15
CA ARG A 805 -4.23 7.80 -19.97
C ARG A 805 -3.51 9.05 -20.48
N VAL A 806 -3.86 9.53 -21.66
CA VAL A 806 -3.32 10.77 -22.25
C VAL A 806 -3.60 11.95 -21.31
N VAL A 807 -4.84 12.14 -20.88
CA VAL A 807 -5.22 13.22 -19.97
C VAL A 807 -4.46 13.15 -18.65
N SER A 808 -4.36 11.97 -18.05
CA SER A 808 -3.68 11.77 -16.78
C SER A 808 -2.20 12.17 -16.85
N LEU A 809 -1.47 11.71 -17.85
CA LEU A 809 0.00 11.82 -17.91
C LEU A 809 0.47 13.06 -18.64
N GLU A 810 -0.22 13.49 -19.71
CA GLU A 810 0.23 14.61 -20.54
C GLU A 810 -0.36 15.98 -20.08
N TYR A 811 -1.41 15.94 -19.25
CA TYR A 811 -2.06 17.18 -18.78
C TYR A 811 -2.13 17.29 -17.27
N LEU A 812 -2.85 16.39 -16.62
CA LEU A 812 -3.14 16.51 -15.18
C LEU A 812 -1.87 16.39 -14.35
N TRP A 813 -0.98 15.49 -14.71
CA TRP A 813 0.31 15.33 -14.01
C TRP A 813 1.07 16.64 -13.93
N ASN A 814 1.19 17.37 -15.04
CA ASN A 814 1.89 18.65 -15.05
C ASN A 814 1.08 19.76 -14.37
N ALA A 815 -0.19 19.94 -14.76
CA ALA A 815 -0.98 21.09 -14.32
C ALA A 815 -1.40 21.02 -12.85
N VAL A 816 -1.76 19.80 -12.35
CA VAL A 816 -2.29 19.59 -11.00
C VAL A 816 -1.19 19.20 -10.02
N ARG A 817 -0.28 18.28 -10.40
CA ARG A 817 0.79 17.83 -9.52
C ARG A 817 2.00 18.76 -9.57
N VAL A 818 2.66 18.88 -10.72
CA VAL A 818 3.94 19.61 -10.81
C VAL A 818 3.76 21.11 -10.54
N GLN A 819 2.80 21.75 -11.22
CA GLN A 819 2.54 23.18 -11.08
C GLN A 819 1.55 23.52 -9.96
N GLY A 820 0.59 22.62 -9.71
CA GLY A 820 -0.47 22.82 -8.71
C GLY A 820 -0.05 22.41 -7.29
N GLY A 821 0.93 21.52 -7.17
CA GLY A 821 1.46 21.04 -5.87
C GLY A 821 0.64 19.89 -5.24
N ALA A 822 -0.30 19.31 -5.95
CA ALA A 822 -0.99 18.10 -5.48
C ALA A 822 -0.05 16.90 -5.51
N TYR A 823 -0.22 15.96 -4.57
CA TYR A 823 0.60 14.75 -4.55
C TYR A 823 0.27 13.77 -5.67
N GLY A 824 -1.00 13.68 -6.07
CA GLY A 824 -1.45 12.82 -7.15
C GLY A 824 -2.66 13.35 -7.88
N THR A 825 -2.87 12.86 -9.10
CA THR A 825 -4.02 13.20 -9.93
C THR A 825 -4.20 12.19 -11.05
N GLY A 826 -5.39 12.10 -11.62
CA GLY A 826 -5.66 11.26 -12.78
C GLY A 826 -7.07 11.42 -13.32
N MET A 827 -7.31 10.76 -14.44
CA MET A 827 -8.65 10.58 -15.02
C MET A 827 -8.98 9.08 -14.98
N VAL A 828 -10.15 8.75 -14.46
CA VAL A 828 -10.71 7.39 -14.47
C VAL A 828 -11.80 7.30 -15.52
N THR A 829 -11.86 6.13 -16.17
CA THR A 829 -12.92 5.77 -17.11
C THR A 829 -13.49 4.43 -16.64
N ARG A 830 -14.82 4.32 -16.49
CA ARG A 830 -15.47 3.16 -15.88
C ARG A 830 -16.47 2.51 -16.84
N VAL A 831 -16.69 1.21 -16.65
CA VAL A 831 -17.60 0.40 -17.45
C VAL A 831 -19.04 0.93 -17.47
N ASN A 832 -19.48 1.55 -16.37
CA ASN A 832 -20.81 2.19 -16.28
C ASN A 832 -20.93 3.51 -17.06
N GLY A 833 -19.88 3.91 -17.78
CA GLY A 833 -19.82 5.17 -18.54
C GLY A 833 -19.44 6.39 -17.72
N PHE A 834 -19.05 6.23 -16.44
CA PHE A 834 -18.53 7.34 -15.63
C PHE A 834 -17.08 7.65 -15.99
N ASP A 835 -16.86 8.89 -16.38
CA ASP A 835 -15.54 9.45 -16.70
C ASP A 835 -15.28 10.65 -15.80
N GLY A 836 -14.15 10.66 -15.08
CA GLY A 836 -13.90 11.72 -14.11
C GLY A 836 -12.45 11.91 -13.75
N CYS A 837 -12.12 13.17 -13.39
CA CYS A 837 -10.81 13.57 -12.90
C CYS A 837 -10.82 13.67 -11.37
N TYR A 838 -9.67 13.38 -10.75
CA TYR A 838 -9.48 13.50 -9.31
C TYR A 838 -8.11 14.10 -8.97
N SER A 839 -8.00 14.72 -7.77
CA SER A 839 -6.72 15.09 -7.15
C SER A 839 -6.58 14.47 -5.76
N TYR A 840 -5.33 14.23 -5.36
CA TYR A 840 -4.94 13.63 -4.09
C TYR A 840 -3.98 14.55 -3.34
N ARG A 841 -4.31 14.88 -2.08
CA ARG A 841 -3.57 15.84 -1.24
C ARG A 841 -3.28 17.15 -1.97
N ASP A 842 -4.33 17.80 -2.40
CA ASP A 842 -4.33 19.00 -3.24
C ASP A 842 -4.38 20.27 -2.37
N PRO A 843 -3.40 21.18 -2.45
CA PRO A 843 -3.41 22.42 -1.69
C PRO A 843 -4.38 23.47 -2.25
N SER A 844 -4.94 23.28 -3.46
CA SER A 844 -5.75 24.26 -4.18
C SER A 844 -6.89 23.63 -4.99
N ALA A 845 -7.79 22.91 -4.34
CA ALA A 845 -8.90 22.20 -4.97
C ALA A 845 -9.75 23.10 -5.90
N ALA A 846 -9.97 24.36 -5.53
CA ALA A 846 -10.71 25.32 -6.35
C ALA A 846 -10.01 25.62 -7.69
N LYS A 847 -8.68 25.75 -7.71
CA LYS A 847 -7.88 25.94 -8.93
C LYS A 847 -7.91 24.67 -9.79
N THR A 848 -7.82 23.51 -9.14
CA THR A 848 -7.81 22.20 -9.79
C THR A 848 -9.12 21.91 -10.52
N LEU A 849 -10.27 22.27 -9.97
CA LEU A 849 -11.56 22.17 -10.68
C LEU A 849 -11.56 22.95 -12.00
N GLY A 850 -10.95 24.16 -12.02
CA GLY A 850 -10.79 24.94 -13.25
C GLY A 850 -9.81 24.31 -14.26
N ILE A 851 -8.88 23.46 -13.82
CA ILE A 851 -8.02 22.65 -14.70
C ILE A 851 -8.84 21.53 -15.34
N TYR A 852 -9.71 20.85 -14.58
CA TYR A 852 -10.56 19.77 -15.10
C TYR A 852 -11.53 20.26 -16.18
N GLU A 853 -12.10 21.45 -16.02
CA GLU A 853 -12.98 22.06 -17.03
C GLU A 853 -12.31 22.24 -18.41
N LYS A 854 -10.95 22.27 -18.43
CA LYS A 854 -10.16 22.43 -19.67
C LYS A 854 -9.68 21.11 -20.29
N VAL A 855 -10.02 19.97 -19.70
CA VAL A 855 -9.60 18.66 -20.23
C VAL A 855 -10.03 18.44 -21.69
N PRO A 856 -11.26 18.78 -22.13
CA PRO A 856 -11.65 18.63 -23.53
C PRO A 856 -10.83 19.50 -24.49
N GLU A 857 -10.53 20.76 -24.08
CA GLU A 857 -9.70 21.68 -24.87
C GLU A 857 -8.27 21.13 -25.01
N PHE A 858 -7.68 20.67 -23.91
CA PHE A 858 -6.35 20.05 -23.92
C PHE A 858 -6.32 18.84 -24.86
N LEU A 859 -7.25 17.88 -24.70
CA LEU A 859 -7.23 16.65 -25.48
C LEU A 859 -7.40 16.92 -26.97
N ARG A 860 -8.21 17.90 -27.35
CA ARG A 860 -8.37 18.36 -28.75
C ARG A 860 -7.05 18.95 -29.29
N ALA A 861 -6.38 19.80 -28.50
CA ALA A 861 -5.11 20.38 -28.87
C ALA A 861 -4.00 19.33 -28.99
N PHE A 862 -3.95 18.39 -28.07
CA PHE A 862 -3.02 17.27 -28.10
C PHE A 862 -3.23 16.41 -29.37
N ALA A 863 -4.47 16.01 -29.67
CA ALA A 863 -4.79 15.25 -30.87
C ALA A 863 -4.41 16.02 -32.17
N ALA A 864 -4.63 17.33 -32.21
CA ALA A 864 -4.26 18.17 -33.35
C ALA A 864 -2.74 18.36 -33.52
N SER A 865 -1.95 18.14 -32.49
CA SER A 865 -0.49 18.24 -32.56
C SER A 865 0.14 17.11 -33.38
N GLY A 866 -0.57 15.98 -33.56
CA GLY A 866 -0.03 14.79 -34.23
C GLY A 866 1.06 14.07 -33.45
N ALA A 867 1.05 14.17 -32.11
CA ALA A 867 2.01 13.53 -31.22
C ALA A 867 2.03 12.00 -31.43
N ASP A 868 3.19 11.39 -31.26
CA ASP A 868 3.34 9.92 -31.22
C ASP A 868 2.70 9.39 -29.93
N ILE A 869 1.70 8.54 -30.07
CA ILE A 869 0.91 7.97 -28.97
C ILE A 869 1.23 6.49 -28.69
N ALA A 870 2.18 5.88 -29.40
CA ALA A 870 2.50 4.45 -29.25
C ALA A 870 2.86 4.09 -27.80
N GLY A 871 3.67 4.92 -27.13
CA GLY A 871 3.99 4.72 -25.72
C GLY A 871 2.77 4.82 -24.81
N LEU A 872 1.89 5.81 -25.04
CA LEU A 872 0.67 5.97 -24.25
C LEU A 872 -0.33 4.82 -24.44
N ILE A 873 -0.36 4.21 -25.63
CA ILE A 873 -1.12 2.96 -25.88
C ILE A 873 -0.52 1.83 -25.03
N THR A 874 0.80 1.67 -25.03
CA THR A 874 1.48 0.66 -24.18
C THR A 874 1.11 0.85 -22.71
N GLY A 875 1.22 2.08 -22.20
CA GLY A 875 0.89 2.40 -20.80
C GLY A 875 -0.61 2.26 -20.48
N ALA A 876 -1.52 2.49 -21.43
CA ALA A 876 -2.95 2.27 -21.23
C ALA A 876 -3.28 0.78 -21.10
N ILE A 877 -2.65 -0.07 -21.90
CA ILE A 877 -2.78 -1.53 -21.85
C ILE A 877 -2.20 -2.07 -20.55
N SER A 878 -0.99 -1.64 -20.17
CA SER A 878 -0.32 -2.03 -18.92
C SER A 878 -1.17 -1.70 -17.69
N ALA A 879 -1.71 -0.50 -17.61
CA ALA A 879 -2.57 -0.07 -16.50
C ALA A 879 -3.86 -0.91 -16.37
N GLY A 880 -4.34 -1.50 -17.46
CA GLY A 880 -5.52 -2.36 -17.49
C GLY A 880 -5.25 -3.83 -17.15
N GLU A 881 -3.98 -4.23 -16.94
CA GLU A 881 -3.58 -5.61 -16.70
C GLU A 881 -2.58 -5.72 -15.54
N PRO A 882 -3.02 -5.48 -14.30
CA PRO A 882 -2.16 -5.63 -13.14
C PRO A 882 -1.68 -7.08 -12.98
N LEU A 883 -0.57 -7.27 -12.27
CA LEU A 883 -0.13 -8.60 -11.88
C LEU A 883 -1.05 -9.11 -10.76
N LEU A 884 -1.66 -10.28 -10.97
CA LEU A 884 -2.59 -10.88 -10.03
C LEU A 884 -2.08 -12.24 -9.54
N THR A 885 -2.24 -12.52 -8.24
CA THR A 885 -2.08 -13.85 -7.65
C THR A 885 -3.21 -14.78 -8.11
N ALA A 886 -3.11 -16.08 -7.85
CA ALA A 886 -4.19 -17.02 -8.16
C ALA A 886 -5.51 -16.62 -7.50
N ARG A 887 -5.46 -16.18 -6.23
CA ARG A 887 -6.60 -15.63 -5.50
C ARG A 887 -7.20 -14.42 -6.23
N ALA A 888 -6.39 -13.44 -6.51
CA ALA A 888 -6.84 -12.19 -7.14
C ALA A 888 -7.36 -12.41 -8.58
N LYS A 889 -6.82 -13.40 -9.32
CA LYS A 889 -7.37 -13.80 -10.64
C LYS A 889 -8.76 -14.39 -10.53
N GLY A 890 -9.03 -15.19 -9.50
CA GLY A 890 -10.36 -15.71 -9.22
C GLY A 890 -11.34 -14.60 -8.85
N GLU A 891 -10.92 -13.68 -7.98
CA GLU A 891 -11.74 -12.52 -7.58
C GLU A 891 -12.02 -11.58 -8.78
N GLU A 892 -11.04 -11.36 -9.66
CA GLU A 892 -11.21 -10.59 -10.89
C GLU A 892 -12.16 -11.29 -11.86
N ALA A 893 -12.06 -12.62 -11.98
CA ALA A 893 -12.98 -13.42 -12.80
C ALA A 893 -14.43 -13.32 -12.29
N ASP A 894 -14.64 -13.32 -10.97
CA ASP A 894 -15.94 -13.09 -10.33
C ASP A 894 -16.44 -11.65 -10.59
N ASP A 895 -15.57 -10.63 -10.49
CA ASP A 895 -15.90 -9.23 -10.79
C ASP A 895 -16.40 -9.09 -12.24
N LEU A 896 -15.64 -9.66 -13.19
CA LEU A 896 -16.02 -9.67 -14.62
C LEU A 896 -17.36 -10.38 -14.86
N TYR A 897 -17.58 -11.53 -14.18
CA TYR A 897 -18.85 -12.26 -14.26
C TYR A 897 -20.03 -11.41 -13.77
N PHE A 898 -19.91 -10.77 -12.61
CA PHE A 898 -20.98 -9.94 -12.06
C PHE A 898 -21.21 -8.66 -12.85
N ARG A 899 -20.18 -8.06 -13.44
CA ARG A 899 -20.30 -6.91 -14.36
C ARG A 899 -20.81 -7.31 -15.74
N GLY A 900 -20.79 -8.58 -16.08
CA GLY A 900 -21.17 -9.07 -17.41
C GLY A 900 -20.14 -8.76 -18.51
N ILE A 901 -18.85 -8.63 -18.12
CA ILE A 901 -17.73 -8.35 -19.02
C ILE A 901 -17.15 -9.69 -19.49
N THR A 902 -17.29 -9.99 -20.79
CA THR A 902 -16.74 -11.22 -21.36
C THR A 902 -15.28 -11.05 -21.80
N HIS A 903 -14.57 -12.17 -21.98
CA HIS A 903 -13.22 -12.15 -22.55
C HIS A 903 -13.21 -11.51 -23.96
N GLU A 904 -14.25 -11.75 -24.78
CA GLU A 904 -14.39 -11.12 -26.10
C GLU A 904 -14.47 -9.59 -26.01
N MET A 905 -15.24 -9.04 -25.07
CA MET A 905 -15.30 -7.58 -24.84
C MET A 905 -13.95 -7.02 -24.41
N ARG A 906 -13.18 -7.74 -23.58
CA ARG A 906 -11.83 -7.34 -23.19
C ARG A 906 -10.88 -7.36 -24.40
N ARG A 907 -10.96 -8.38 -25.23
CA ARG A 907 -10.19 -8.50 -26.46
C ARG A 907 -10.51 -7.36 -27.44
N GLU A 908 -11.78 -7.05 -27.62
CA GLU A 908 -12.20 -5.94 -28.49
C GLU A 908 -11.67 -4.58 -28.00
N ARG A 909 -11.79 -4.28 -26.72
CA ARG A 909 -11.24 -3.04 -26.13
C ARG A 909 -9.74 -2.95 -26.31
N ARG A 910 -9.01 -4.05 -26.11
CA ARG A 910 -7.58 -4.11 -26.33
C ARG A 910 -7.20 -3.84 -27.79
N ALA A 911 -7.95 -4.45 -28.72
CA ALA A 911 -7.75 -4.20 -30.14
C ALA A 911 -8.02 -2.74 -30.52
N GLN A 912 -9.02 -2.10 -29.93
CA GLN A 912 -9.31 -0.67 -30.09
C GLN A 912 -8.16 0.20 -29.57
N MET A 913 -7.59 -0.12 -28.39
CA MET A 913 -6.41 0.61 -27.87
C MET A 913 -5.19 0.45 -28.78
N LEU A 914 -4.89 -0.79 -29.23
CA LEU A 914 -3.76 -1.05 -30.13
C LEU A 914 -3.87 -0.35 -31.47
N ALA A 915 -5.11 -0.16 -31.95
CA ALA A 915 -5.39 0.55 -33.21
C ALA A 915 -5.63 2.06 -32.99
N GLY A 916 -5.53 2.56 -31.78
CA GLY A 916 -5.88 3.94 -31.38
C GLY A 916 -5.08 4.99 -32.16
N THR A 917 -5.75 6.08 -32.50
CA THR A 917 -5.20 7.19 -33.30
C THR A 917 -5.49 8.55 -32.64
N ASN A 918 -4.78 9.59 -33.10
CA ASN A 918 -5.10 10.97 -32.71
C ASN A 918 -6.52 11.40 -33.14
N ALA A 919 -7.10 10.79 -34.18
CA ALA A 919 -8.47 11.05 -34.58
C ALA A 919 -9.49 10.51 -33.56
N ASP A 920 -9.20 9.37 -32.93
CA ASP A 920 -10.01 8.81 -31.86
C ASP A 920 -9.98 9.71 -30.62
N LEU A 921 -8.80 10.25 -30.26
CA LEU A 921 -8.65 11.21 -29.17
C LEU A 921 -9.44 12.50 -29.43
N ALA A 922 -9.44 12.99 -30.68
CA ALA A 922 -10.22 14.17 -31.06
C ALA A 922 -11.76 13.89 -30.94
N ALA A 923 -12.22 12.69 -31.32
CA ALA A 923 -13.61 12.30 -31.15
C ALA A 923 -14.00 12.25 -29.65
N VAL A 924 -13.18 11.63 -28.81
CA VAL A 924 -13.42 11.60 -27.36
C VAL A 924 -13.41 13.02 -26.76
N ALA A 925 -12.56 13.94 -27.26
CA ALA A 925 -12.56 15.34 -26.80
C ALA A 925 -13.89 16.07 -27.08
N GLU A 926 -14.52 15.81 -28.23
CA GLU A 926 -15.86 16.35 -28.56
C GLU A 926 -16.96 15.76 -27.67
N GLU A 927 -16.89 14.46 -27.39
CA GLU A 927 -17.80 13.78 -26.47
C GLU A 927 -17.64 14.33 -25.05
N LEU A 928 -16.39 14.49 -24.53
CA LEU A 928 -16.09 15.07 -23.23
C LEU A 928 -16.63 16.49 -23.07
N GLU A 929 -16.48 17.35 -24.08
CA GLU A 929 -17.03 18.72 -24.03
C GLU A 929 -18.54 18.72 -23.81
N SER A 930 -19.25 17.78 -24.46
CA SER A 930 -20.69 17.66 -24.32
C SER A 930 -21.11 17.18 -22.92
N ILE A 931 -20.44 16.17 -22.37
CA ILE A 931 -20.82 15.59 -21.08
C ILE A 931 -20.36 16.43 -19.89
N PHE A 932 -19.21 17.12 -19.98
CA PHE A 932 -18.71 18.02 -18.93
C PHE A 932 -19.49 19.34 -18.81
N ALA A 933 -20.49 19.55 -19.64
CA ALA A 933 -21.42 20.68 -19.48
C ALA A 933 -22.25 20.61 -18.19
N ARG A 934 -22.44 19.42 -17.60
CA ARG A 934 -23.16 19.20 -16.33
C ARG A 934 -22.46 18.11 -15.51
N PRO A 935 -21.27 18.39 -14.98
CA PRO A 935 -20.53 17.38 -14.22
C PRO A 935 -21.09 17.22 -12.80
N GLY A 936 -20.96 16.02 -12.25
CA GLY A 936 -21.00 15.80 -10.83
C GLY A 936 -19.68 16.25 -10.20
N VAL A 937 -19.74 17.01 -9.12
CA VAL A 937 -18.56 17.53 -8.43
C VAL A 937 -18.61 17.16 -6.95
N CYS A 938 -17.47 16.69 -6.42
CA CYS A 938 -17.29 16.56 -4.98
C CYS A 938 -15.89 17.05 -4.58
N VAL A 939 -15.85 17.82 -3.48
CA VAL A 939 -14.59 18.33 -2.90
C VAL A 939 -14.57 18.00 -1.42
N LEU A 940 -13.55 17.28 -0.97
CA LEU A 940 -13.22 17.11 0.46
C LEU A 940 -12.06 18.06 0.78
N ALA A 941 -12.28 19.06 1.64
CA ALA A 941 -11.22 20.05 1.94
C ALA A 941 -11.53 20.82 3.24
N PRO A 942 -10.57 21.58 3.80
CA PRO A 942 -10.83 22.52 4.87
C PRO A 942 -11.88 23.57 4.48
N ARG A 943 -12.61 24.08 5.46
CA ARG A 943 -13.70 25.09 5.26
C ARG A 943 -13.28 26.27 4.41
N ALA A 944 -12.05 26.75 4.63
CA ALA A 944 -11.54 27.92 3.90
C ALA A 944 -11.37 27.66 2.39
N GLU A 945 -10.97 26.42 2.02
CA GLU A 945 -10.82 26.03 0.62
C GLU A 945 -12.18 25.75 -0.03
N LEU A 946 -13.08 25.06 0.69
CA LEU A 946 -14.47 24.84 0.23
C LEU A 946 -15.18 26.16 -0.06
N GLY A 947 -14.91 27.21 0.71
CA GLY A 947 -15.46 28.55 0.47
C GLY A 947 -14.97 29.21 -0.83
N ARG A 948 -13.91 28.72 -1.46
CA ARG A 948 -13.40 29.17 -2.76
C ARG A 948 -13.96 28.37 -3.93
N CYS A 949 -14.47 27.16 -3.64
CA CYS A 949 -15.12 26.31 -4.65
C CYS A 949 -16.58 26.76 -4.82
N ALA A 950 -17.08 26.82 -6.03
CA ALA A 950 -18.51 27.13 -6.29
C ALA A 950 -19.34 25.89 -6.03
N LEU A 951 -19.78 25.67 -4.77
CA LEU A 951 -20.49 24.48 -4.30
C LEU A 951 -21.95 24.82 -3.98
N ASP A 952 -22.85 23.87 -4.22
CA ASP A 952 -24.29 23.97 -3.91
C ASP A 952 -24.57 23.70 -2.43
N GLU A 953 -23.84 22.74 -1.85
CA GLU A 953 -23.99 22.33 -0.45
C GLU A 953 -22.63 21.98 0.17
N ILE A 954 -22.51 22.17 1.47
CA ILE A 954 -21.33 21.78 2.25
C ILE A 954 -21.81 21.03 3.49
N SER A 955 -21.34 19.81 3.66
CA SER A 955 -21.51 18.99 4.85
C SER A 955 -20.20 18.88 5.65
N THR A 956 -20.26 18.39 6.87
CA THR A 956 -19.10 18.21 7.76
C THR A 956 -18.94 16.72 8.10
N LEU A 957 -17.72 16.25 8.10
CA LEU A 957 -17.33 14.86 8.41
C LEU A 957 -17.74 14.43 9.82
#